data_f9f566d893cca23388b5cf211d2be80b
#
_entry.id   f9f566d893cca23388b5cf211d2be80b
#
_cell.length_a   1.000
_cell.length_b   1.000
_cell.length_c   1.000
_cell.angle_alpha   90.00
_cell.angle_beta   90.00
_cell.angle_gamma   90.00
#
_symmetry.space_group_name_H-M   'P 1'
#
loop_
_entity.id
_entity.type
_entity.pdbx_description
1 polymer ?
#
loop_
_entity_poly.entity_id
_entity_poly.type
_entity_poly.pdbx_seq_one_letter_code
_entity_poly.pdbx_strand_id
1 'polypeptide(L)'
;MKAFLTPLQGLAEFEQIKEKSKTNKGILQVSGCMESQKSHLMYGLSGIAPYRLILAEDERRAREIYEDYRFYDRKVYSYPAKDLLFFQADIHGNLLIRQRMKVIKALLEEKELTVVTSIDGCMDFLESLEKIKEQLIHYESDSTVDTEQLKNQLVALGYERVGQVEMPGQFSVRGGIVDIYCLTEENPWRIELWGDEIDSIRSFDPESQRSLENLEELTIYPAVEHTGDKDMVSFLDYFPEERTIIFLDEPNRLTEKGGAVEEEYRQSRMHREEKGSRNLPENWLCSFEQLQKELNKRNCISVCALEPKQAGWKVREKFYLEVKSISAYNNSFELLVKDLHQYKKQGYRIVLLSGSRTRAERLAKDLQEEGLAAFYGQDYDREICPGEIMVVYGHAKKGFEYPLIKFAVMTESDIFGQEQKKKKKKNYSGSRIQDFAELSIGDFVVHEKHGLGIYRGIEKVEVDRIVKDYIKIEYRGGSNLYIPATQLDCLQKYSGADASKAPKLNKLGTQEWNKTKSKVRGAVKNIAKELVELYAVRQEKEGYVCGPDTVWQREFEEMFPYEETEDQLSAIEDAKRDMESTRIMDRLICGDVGYGKTEVALRAAFKEVQESRQVAYLAPTTILAQQIYNTFVQRMKEFPVRVELLCRFRTPAQQKKAIEDLKKGQVDVIIGTHRILSKDVQFKNLGLLIVDEEQRFGVTHKEKIKQLKKDVDVLTLTATPIPRTLHMSLI
;
A
#
# COMPACT_ATOMS: atom_id res chain seq x y z
N MET A 1 20.27 -1.30 17.14
CA MET A 1 19.09 -0.87 17.97
C MET A 1 19.42 -0.63 19.47
N LYS A 2 20.69 -0.43 19.84
CA LYS A 2 21.09 -0.22 21.25
C LYS A 2 20.41 0.99 21.90
N ALA A 3 20.23 2.09 21.15
CA ALA A 3 19.54 3.29 21.63
C ALA A 3 18.17 3.00 22.28
N PHE A 4 17.46 2.00 21.80
CA PHE A 4 16.14 1.59 22.32
C PHE A 4 16.22 0.47 23.36
N LEU A 5 17.16 -0.45 23.22
CA LEU A 5 17.24 -1.64 24.07
C LEU A 5 18.01 -1.41 25.39
N THR A 6 19.11 -0.66 25.34
CA THR A 6 19.94 -0.42 26.53
C THR A 6 19.16 0.20 27.69
N PRO A 7 18.26 1.19 27.46
CA PRO A 7 17.45 1.74 28.56
C PRO A 7 16.57 0.72 29.27
N LEU A 8 16.00 -0.26 28.54
CA LEU A 8 15.13 -1.28 29.13
C LEU A 8 15.83 -2.16 30.18
N GLN A 9 17.14 -2.36 30.05
CA GLN A 9 17.93 -3.12 31.02
C GLN A 9 17.94 -2.47 32.42
N GLY A 10 17.60 -1.18 32.51
CA GLY A 10 17.43 -0.47 33.78
C GLY A 10 16.11 -0.77 34.51
N LEU A 11 15.16 -1.49 33.86
CA LEU A 11 13.89 -1.91 34.48
C LEU A 11 14.06 -3.29 35.13
N ALA A 12 13.89 -3.36 36.45
CA ALA A 12 13.98 -4.61 37.17
C ALA A 12 12.93 -5.65 36.70
N GLU A 13 11.73 -5.17 36.40
CA GLU A 13 10.61 -5.98 35.87
C GLU A 13 10.97 -6.56 34.49
N PHE A 14 11.64 -5.80 33.63
CA PHE A 14 12.05 -6.27 32.30
C PHE A 14 13.00 -7.45 32.38
N GLU A 15 14.05 -7.37 33.21
CA GLU A 15 15.00 -8.47 33.40
C GLU A 15 14.34 -9.69 34.07
N GLN A 16 13.43 -9.49 35.03
CA GLN A 16 12.68 -10.58 35.65
C GLN A 16 11.77 -11.29 34.62
N ILE A 17 11.05 -10.53 33.76
CA ILE A 17 10.21 -11.10 32.71
C ILE A 17 11.09 -11.93 31.76
N LYS A 18 12.23 -11.40 31.35
CA LYS A 18 13.18 -12.06 30.44
C LYS A 18 13.72 -13.37 31.03
N GLU A 19 14.09 -13.36 32.31
CA GLU A 19 14.62 -14.53 32.99
C GLU A 19 13.54 -15.61 33.17
N LYS A 20 12.34 -15.22 33.63
CA LYS A 20 11.22 -16.13 33.90
C LYS A 20 10.60 -16.71 32.63
N SER A 21 10.66 -15.98 31.53
CA SER A 21 10.21 -16.48 30.22
C SER A 21 11.14 -17.54 29.61
N LYS A 22 12.40 -17.60 30.04
CA LYS A 22 13.33 -18.64 29.55
C LYS A 22 13.11 -20.01 30.20
N THR A 23 12.62 -20.03 31.41
CA THR A 23 12.66 -21.25 32.26
C THR A 23 11.31 -21.93 32.45
N ASN A 24 10.19 -21.29 32.15
CA ASN A 24 8.87 -21.78 32.51
C ASN A 24 7.78 -21.50 31.49
N LYS A 25 6.93 -22.49 31.21
CA LYS A 25 5.72 -22.37 30.39
C LYS A 25 4.59 -21.67 31.17
N GLY A 26 3.66 -21.09 30.45
CA GLY A 26 2.50 -20.39 31.02
C GLY A 26 2.55 -18.87 30.72
N ILE A 27 1.56 -18.15 31.19
CA ILE A 27 1.37 -16.74 30.83
C ILE A 27 1.99 -15.84 31.89
N LEU A 28 2.92 -14.98 31.48
CA LEU A 28 3.35 -13.83 32.27
C LEU A 28 2.51 -12.61 31.82
N GLN A 29 1.90 -11.93 32.77
CA GLN A 29 1.07 -10.77 32.50
C GLN A 29 1.86 -9.47 32.76
N VAL A 30 1.91 -8.59 31.78
CA VAL A 30 2.51 -7.26 31.90
C VAL A 30 1.41 -6.21 31.68
N SER A 31 1.13 -5.43 32.70
CA SER A 31 0.11 -4.36 32.68
C SER A 31 0.76 -2.98 32.77
N GLY A 32 -0.01 -1.91 32.48
CA GLY A 32 0.47 -0.54 32.45
C GLY A 32 1.12 -0.14 31.10
N CYS A 33 0.97 -0.97 30.05
CA CYS A 33 1.56 -0.73 28.74
C CYS A 33 0.71 0.21 27.88
N MET A 34 1.37 1.01 27.04
CA MET A 34 0.75 1.95 26.10
C MET A 34 0.88 1.45 24.66
N GLU A 35 0.06 1.96 23.73
CA GLU A 35 -0.06 1.50 22.35
C GLU A 35 1.27 1.16 21.64
N SER A 36 2.04 2.16 21.21
CA SER A 36 3.32 1.92 20.48
C SER A 36 4.44 1.43 21.41
N GLN A 37 4.34 1.67 22.72
CA GLN A 37 5.27 1.13 23.70
C GLN A 37 5.19 -0.40 23.78
N LYS A 38 4.02 -1.00 23.53
CA LYS A 38 3.88 -2.46 23.50
C LYS A 38 4.81 -3.08 22.46
N SER A 39 4.86 -2.53 21.23
CA SER A 39 5.77 -3.00 20.18
C SER A 39 7.25 -2.86 20.59
N HIS A 40 7.61 -1.78 21.26
CA HIS A 40 8.96 -1.60 21.80
C HIS A 40 9.30 -2.65 22.88
N LEU A 41 8.39 -2.92 23.81
CA LEU A 41 8.56 -3.96 24.84
C LEU A 41 8.70 -5.36 24.22
N MET A 42 7.80 -5.71 23.29
CA MET A 42 7.82 -7.00 22.58
C MET A 42 9.15 -7.18 21.83
N TYR A 43 9.64 -6.14 21.18
CA TYR A 43 10.95 -6.16 20.54
C TYR A 43 12.10 -6.31 21.55
N GLY A 44 12.03 -5.60 22.68
CA GLY A 44 13.02 -5.74 23.76
C GLY A 44 13.11 -7.18 24.29
N LEU A 45 12.00 -7.90 24.30
CA LEU A 45 11.91 -9.30 24.71
C LEU A 45 12.15 -10.31 23.59
N SER A 46 12.39 -9.84 22.35
CA SER A 46 12.56 -10.71 21.16
C SER A 46 13.72 -11.71 21.29
N GLY A 47 14.77 -11.36 22.00
CA GLY A 47 15.93 -12.23 22.24
C GLY A 47 15.68 -13.44 23.15
N ILE A 48 14.45 -13.64 23.66
CA ILE A 48 14.08 -14.79 24.50
C ILE A 48 13.98 -16.07 23.65
N ALA A 49 13.39 -15.97 22.46
CA ALA A 49 13.19 -17.10 21.56
C ALA A 49 13.37 -16.68 20.09
N PRO A 50 13.83 -17.60 19.21
CA PRO A 50 14.01 -17.27 17.79
C PRO A 50 12.71 -17.05 17.03
N TYR A 51 11.62 -17.72 17.43
CA TYR A 51 10.30 -17.52 16.84
C TYR A 51 9.43 -16.68 17.78
N ARG A 52 8.80 -15.66 17.24
CA ARG A 52 7.91 -14.75 17.94
C ARG A 52 6.57 -14.68 17.22
N LEU A 53 5.50 -14.98 17.96
CA LEU A 53 4.13 -14.85 17.46
C LEU A 53 3.42 -13.76 18.23
N ILE A 54 2.89 -12.75 17.56
CA ILE A 54 2.12 -11.66 18.16
C ILE A 54 0.68 -11.81 17.75
N LEU A 55 -0.22 -11.99 18.72
CA LEU A 55 -1.66 -12.12 18.53
C LEU A 55 -2.38 -10.83 18.89
N ALA A 56 -3.09 -10.27 17.92
CA ALA A 56 -3.92 -9.07 18.04
C ALA A 56 -5.41 -9.41 17.97
N GLU A 57 -6.27 -8.50 18.45
CA GLU A 57 -7.72 -8.69 18.45
C GLU A 57 -8.33 -8.83 17.05
N ASP A 58 -7.86 -8.00 16.10
CA ASP A 58 -8.37 -7.94 14.72
C ASP A 58 -7.25 -7.59 13.72
N GLU A 59 -7.55 -7.70 12.43
CA GLU A 59 -6.64 -7.37 11.32
C GLU A 59 -6.12 -5.93 11.37
N ARG A 60 -6.95 -4.97 11.78
CA ARG A 60 -6.55 -3.58 11.90
C ARG A 60 -5.47 -3.42 12.97
N ARG A 61 -5.69 -4.05 14.13
CA ARG A 61 -4.73 -4.00 15.24
C ARG A 61 -3.46 -4.77 14.92
N ALA A 62 -3.57 -5.92 14.26
CA ALA A 62 -2.41 -6.67 13.77
C ALA A 62 -1.55 -5.83 12.82
N ARG A 63 -2.16 -5.11 11.89
CA ARG A 63 -1.45 -4.20 10.98
C ARG A 63 -0.77 -3.06 11.72
N GLU A 64 -1.44 -2.41 12.69
CA GLU A 64 -0.84 -1.36 13.51
C GLU A 64 0.41 -1.84 14.25
N ILE A 65 0.33 -3.03 14.87
CA ILE A 65 1.47 -3.65 15.57
C ILE A 65 2.58 -4.02 14.58
N TYR A 66 2.22 -4.57 13.41
CA TYR A 66 3.18 -4.91 12.36
C TYR A 66 3.96 -3.68 11.88
N GLU A 67 3.27 -2.57 11.60
CA GLU A 67 3.89 -1.32 11.15
C GLU A 67 4.83 -0.75 12.23
N ASP A 68 4.39 -0.70 13.50
CA ASP A 68 5.22 -0.24 14.62
C ASP A 68 6.40 -1.18 14.88
N TYR A 69 6.20 -2.51 14.82
CA TYR A 69 7.24 -3.49 15.10
C TYR A 69 8.30 -3.53 13.99
N ARG A 70 7.89 -3.34 12.74
CA ARG A 70 8.78 -3.33 11.56
C ARG A 70 9.86 -2.24 11.63
N PHE A 71 9.61 -1.19 12.39
CA PHE A 71 10.62 -0.18 12.66
C PHE A 71 11.82 -0.77 13.42
N TYR A 72 11.58 -1.69 14.35
CA TYR A 72 12.63 -2.31 15.16
C TYR A 72 13.27 -3.53 14.49
N ASP A 73 12.47 -4.36 13.81
CA ASP A 73 12.89 -5.62 13.20
C ASP A 73 12.30 -5.77 11.79
N ARG A 74 13.18 -5.94 10.81
CA ARG A 74 12.76 -6.13 9.42
C ARG A 74 12.29 -7.56 9.12
N LYS A 75 12.68 -8.55 9.96
CA LYS A 75 12.24 -9.93 9.87
C LYS A 75 10.89 -10.14 10.56
N VAL A 76 9.95 -9.28 10.25
CA VAL A 76 8.57 -9.35 10.71
C VAL A 76 7.63 -9.57 9.54
N TYR A 77 6.68 -10.47 9.71
CA TYR A 77 5.72 -10.89 8.70
C TYR A 77 4.31 -10.73 9.22
N SER A 78 3.39 -10.28 8.38
CA SER A 78 1.96 -10.20 8.69
C SER A 78 1.24 -11.39 8.09
N TYR A 79 0.56 -12.17 8.92
CA TYR A 79 -0.26 -13.31 8.50
C TYR A 79 -1.73 -12.92 8.60
N PRO A 80 -2.41 -12.64 7.47
CA PRO A 80 -3.80 -12.20 7.46
C PRO A 80 -4.76 -13.38 7.68
N ALA A 81 -5.91 -13.10 8.32
CA ALA A 81 -7.00 -14.06 8.45
C ALA A 81 -7.68 -14.34 7.11
N LYS A 82 -8.31 -15.51 6.98
CA LYS A 82 -9.24 -15.80 5.88
C LYS A 82 -10.54 -15.02 6.09
N ASP A 83 -11.11 -14.50 5.03
CA ASP A 83 -12.42 -13.88 5.11
C ASP A 83 -13.51 -14.95 5.18
N LEU A 84 -14.15 -15.07 6.34
CA LEU A 84 -15.19 -16.08 6.59
C LEU A 84 -16.48 -15.84 5.78
N LEU A 85 -16.72 -14.62 5.30
CA LEU A 85 -17.87 -14.28 4.47
C LEU A 85 -17.75 -14.86 3.05
N PHE A 86 -16.53 -15.02 2.55
CA PHE A 86 -16.24 -15.48 1.18
C PHE A 86 -16.07 -17.00 1.03
N PHE A 87 -16.42 -17.77 2.04
CA PHE A 87 -16.54 -19.23 1.91
C PHE A 87 -17.50 -19.69 0.79
N GLN A 88 -18.22 -18.78 0.14
CA GLN A 88 -19.14 -19.11 -0.96
C GLN A 88 -18.44 -19.37 -2.28
N ALA A 89 -17.23 -18.90 -2.42
CA ALA A 89 -16.42 -19.11 -3.62
C ALA A 89 -15.01 -19.52 -3.15
N ASP A 90 -14.42 -20.52 -3.80
CA ASP A 90 -12.99 -20.80 -3.69
C ASP A 90 -12.15 -19.63 -4.27
N ILE A 91 -12.60 -18.39 -4.00
CA ILE A 91 -12.02 -17.15 -4.52
C ILE A 91 -11.22 -16.52 -3.41
N HIS A 92 -10.11 -17.13 -3.14
CA HIS A 92 -9.06 -16.43 -2.40
C HIS A 92 -8.39 -15.49 -3.40
N GLY A 93 -8.50 -14.19 -3.17
CA GLY A 93 -7.73 -13.24 -3.97
C GLY A 93 -6.24 -13.62 -3.87
N ASN A 94 -5.55 -13.76 -5.00
CA ASN A 94 -4.13 -14.13 -5.06
C ASN A 94 -3.25 -13.33 -4.08
N LEU A 95 -3.66 -12.12 -3.72
CA LEU A 95 -2.95 -11.27 -2.76
C LEU A 95 -2.95 -11.84 -1.34
N LEU A 96 -4.09 -12.36 -0.86
CA LEU A 96 -4.21 -12.93 0.49
C LEU A 96 -3.37 -14.20 0.60
N ILE A 97 -3.53 -15.12 -0.37
CA ILE A 97 -2.76 -16.36 -0.42
C ILE A 97 -1.27 -16.05 -0.54
N ARG A 98 -0.89 -15.06 -1.35
CA ARG A 98 0.49 -14.60 -1.50
C ARG A 98 1.09 -14.15 -0.17
N GLN A 99 0.37 -13.36 0.61
CA GLN A 99 0.84 -12.90 1.92
C GLN A 99 1.02 -14.06 2.89
N ARG A 100 0.08 -15.00 2.92
CA ARG A 100 0.13 -16.18 3.79
C ARG A 100 1.26 -17.12 3.39
N MET A 101 1.43 -17.39 2.09
CA MET A 101 2.52 -18.23 1.56
C MET A 101 3.90 -17.61 1.81
N LYS A 102 4.04 -16.28 1.81
CA LYS A 102 5.30 -15.62 2.21
C LYS A 102 5.66 -15.90 3.67
N VAL A 103 4.67 -15.96 4.57
CA VAL A 103 4.90 -16.32 5.97
C VAL A 103 5.31 -17.79 6.09
N ILE A 104 4.64 -18.70 5.35
CA ILE A 104 4.96 -20.13 5.34
C ILE A 104 6.38 -20.34 4.80
N LYS A 105 6.75 -19.66 3.70
CA LYS A 105 8.12 -19.68 3.19
C LYS A 105 9.13 -19.25 4.26
N ALA A 106 8.88 -18.11 4.91
CA ALA A 106 9.76 -17.62 5.97
C ALA A 106 9.88 -18.60 7.14
N LEU A 107 8.80 -19.27 7.55
CA LEU A 107 8.81 -20.30 8.62
C LEU A 107 9.62 -21.56 8.23
N LEU A 108 9.68 -21.88 6.93
CA LEU A 108 10.46 -23.02 6.43
C LEU A 108 11.95 -22.69 6.23
N GLU A 109 12.28 -21.47 5.83
CA GLU A 109 13.63 -21.06 5.43
C GLU A 109 14.39 -20.33 6.53
N GLU A 110 13.72 -19.50 7.36
CA GLU A 110 14.38 -18.65 8.33
C GLU A 110 14.54 -19.31 9.69
N LYS A 111 15.69 -19.07 10.32
CA LYS A 111 16.00 -19.61 11.65
C LYS A 111 15.38 -18.77 12.77
N GLU A 112 15.06 -17.52 12.48
CA GLU A 112 14.46 -16.58 13.41
C GLU A 112 13.57 -15.58 12.68
N LEU A 113 12.35 -15.38 13.18
CA LEU A 113 11.39 -14.42 12.62
C LEU A 113 10.30 -14.04 13.63
N THR A 114 9.60 -12.94 13.32
CA THR A 114 8.40 -12.53 14.05
C THR A 114 7.19 -12.59 13.11
N VAL A 115 6.10 -13.20 13.57
CA VAL A 115 4.82 -13.20 12.86
C VAL A 115 3.78 -12.44 13.66
N VAL A 116 3.08 -11.52 13.01
CA VAL A 116 1.96 -10.79 13.59
C VAL A 116 0.68 -11.23 12.89
N THR A 117 -0.30 -11.66 13.67
CA THR A 117 -1.60 -12.08 13.15
C THR A 117 -2.73 -11.65 14.08
N SER A 118 -3.95 -11.68 13.56
CA SER A 118 -5.16 -11.51 14.35
C SER A 118 -5.63 -12.84 14.95
N ILE A 119 -6.52 -12.78 15.93
CA ILE A 119 -7.02 -14.01 16.61
C ILE A 119 -7.76 -14.93 15.63
N ASP A 120 -8.52 -14.37 14.68
CA ASP A 120 -9.20 -15.09 13.61
C ASP A 120 -8.21 -15.79 12.68
N GLY A 121 -7.07 -15.14 12.33
CA GLY A 121 -6.00 -15.80 11.57
C GLY A 121 -5.31 -16.93 12.34
N CYS A 122 -5.23 -16.82 13.66
CA CYS A 122 -4.67 -17.87 14.50
C CYS A 122 -5.63 -19.08 14.71
N MET A 123 -6.93 -18.87 14.52
CA MET A 123 -7.94 -19.94 14.65
C MET A 123 -8.05 -20.82 13.39
N ASP A 124 -7.35 -20.52 12.33
CA ASP A 124 -7.34 -21.32 11.10
C ASP A 124 -6.76 -22.73 11.31
N PHE A 125 -7.39 -23.74 10.70
CA PHE A 125 -6.77 -25.02 10.45
C PHE A 125 -6.07 -25.04 9.09
N LEU A 126 -4.87 -25.59 9.06
CA LEU A 126 -3.94 -25.53 7.94
C LEU A 126 -3.32 -26.90 7.67
N GLU A 127 -2.79 -27.10 6.47
CA GLU A 127 -1.95 -28.23 6.15
C GLU A 127 -0.63 -28.17 6.95
N SER A 128 -0.10 -29.29 7.42
CA SER A 128 1.15 -29.27 8.21
C SER A 128 2.35 -28.77 7.38
N LEU A 129 3.33 -28.13 8.03
CA LEU A 129 4.54 -27.66 7.37
C LEU A 129 5.34 -28.79 6.71
N GLU A 130 5.33 -29.98 7.31
CA GLU A 130 5.98 -31.17 6.74
C GLU A 130 5.34 -31.54 5.41
N LYS A 131 4.02 -31.54 5.33
CA LYS A 131 3.27 -31.87 4.13
C LYS A 131 3.47 -30.80 3.03
N ILE A 132 3.47 -29.51 3.41
CA ILE A 132 3.80 -28.44 2.48
C ILE A 132 5.24 -28.62 1.97
N LYS A 133 6.19 -28.98 2.84
CA LYS A 133 7.59 -29.20 2.46
C LYS A 133 7.75 -30.36 1.47
N GLU A 134 6.95 -31.43 1.62
CA GLU A 134 6.94 -32.56 0.67
C GLU A 134 6.39 -32.18 -0.71
N GLN A 135 5.59 -31.15 -0.80
CA GLN A 135 5.01 -30.65 -2.04
C GLN A 135 5.92 -29.65 -2.78
N LEU A 136 6.96 -29.13 -2.11
CA LEU A 136 7.89 -28.19 -2.74
C LEU A 136 8.63 -28.86 -3.92
N ILE A 137 8.73 -28.13 -5.03
CA ILE A 137 9.52 -28.55 -6.18
C ILE A 137 10.79 -27.70 -6.20
N HIS A 138 11.92 -28.36 -6.12
CA HIS A 138 13.23 -27.71 -6.12
C HIS A 138 14.03 -28.11 -7.35
N TYR A 139 14.62 -27.13 -8.04
CA TYR A 139 15.52 -27.35 -9.17
C TYR A 139 16.78 -26.50 -9.02
N GLU A 140 17.90 -27.09 -9.40
CA GLU A 140 19.20 -26.43 -9.58
C GLU A 140 19.54 -26.37 -11.09
N SER A 141 20.51 -25.53 -11.45
CA SER A 141 20.85 -25.28 -12.86
C SER A 141 21.37 -26.51 -13.63
N ASP A 142 21.72 -27.61 -12.98
CA ASP A 142 22.16 -28.88 -13.59
C ASP A 142 21.12 -29.99 -13.43
N SER A 143 19.93 -29.70 -13.00
CA SER A 143 18.84 -30.65 -12.78
C SER A 143 18.22 -31.09 -14.11
N THR A 144 17.64 -32.30 -14.10
CA THR A 144 16.81 -32.82 -15.22
C THR A 144 15.32 -32.57 -14.89
N VAL A 145 14.54 -32.19 -15.90
CA VAL A 145 13.11 -31.86 -15.77
C VAL A 145 12.28 -32.66 -16.75
N ASP A 146 11.44 -33.55 -16.26
CA ASP A 146 10.33 -34.09 -17.04
C ASP A 146 9.22 -33.03 -17.15
N THR A 147 9.10 -32.44 -18.33
CA THR A 147 8.14 -31.32 -18.57
C THR A 147 6.68 -31.73 -18.41
N GLU A 148 6.32 -32.99 -18.70
CA GLU A 148 4.95 -33.49 -18.52
C GLU A 148 4.65 -33.75 -17.04
N GLN A 149 5.60 -34.29 -16.30
CA GLN A 149 5.48 -34.45 -14.84
C GLN A 149 5.38 -33.11 -14.17
N LEU A 150 6.24 -32.14 -14.52
CA LEU A 150 6.22 -30.79 -13.97
C LEU A 150 4.88 -30.07 -14.23
N LYS A 151 4.31 -30.17 -15.43
CA LYS A 151 2.97 -29.61 -15.73
C LYS A 151 1.89 -30.16 -14.79
N ASN A 152 1.89 -31.51 -14.60
CA ASN A 152 0.91 -32.12 -13.72
C ASN A 152 1.09 -31.72 -12.26
N GLN A 153 2.32 -31.60 -11.79
CA GLN A 153 2.66 -31.12 -10.46
C GLN A 153 2.24 -29.66 -10.27
N LEU A 154 2.53 -28.78 -11.22
CA LEU A 154 2.12 -27.36 -11.14
C LEU A 154 0.60 -27.20 -11.08
N VAL A 155 -0.15 -27.98 -11.89
CA VAL A 155 -1.62 -27.98 -11.81
C VAL A 155 -2.10 -28.49 -10.44
N ALA A 156 -1.49 -29.56 -9.90
CA ALA A 156 -1.81 -30.06 -8.57
C ALA A 156 -1.51 -29.05 -7.45
N LEU A 157 -0.44 -28.26 -7.62
CA LEU A 157 -0.09 -27.14 -6.73
C LEU A 157 -0.97 -25.90 -6.91
N GLY A 158 -1.96 -25.95 -7.83
CA GLY A 158 -2.92 -24.88 -8.04
C GLY A 158 -2.51 -23.79 -9.02
N TYR A 159 -1.42 -23.97 -9.77
CA TYR A 159 -1.02 -23.03 -10.82
C TYR A 159 -1.93 -23.14 -12.04
N GLU A 160 -2.27 -21.99 -12.62
CA GLU A 160 -3.05 -21.89 -13.85
C GLU A 160 -2.13 -21.93 -15.08
N ARG A 161 -2.44 -22.82 -16.04
CA ARG A 161 -1.71 -22.87 -17.30
C ARG A 161 -2.21 -21.77 -18.25
N VAL A 162 -1.28 -20.94 -18.71
CA VAL A 162 -1.55 -19.81 -19.62
C VAL A 162 -0.63 -19.85 -20.84
N GLY A 163 -0.96 -19.08 -21.88
CA GLY A 163 -0.08 -18.91 -23.05
C GLY A 163 1.15 -18.06 -22.77
N GLN A 164 1.03 -17.07 -21.89
CA GLN A 164 2.10 -16.19 -21.43
C GLN A 164 1.84 -15.84 -19.96
N VAL A 165 2.88 -15.87 -19.15
CA VAL A 165 2.80 -15.60 -17.71
C VAL A 165 2.81 -14.09 -17.49
N GLU A 166 1.78 -13.58 -16.79
CA GLU A 166 1.59 -12.16 -16.48
C GLU A 166 1.31 -11.91 -14.99
N MET A 167 0.81 -12.92 -14.27
CA MET A 167 0.38 -12.79 -12.88
C MET A 167 0.89 -13.93 -12.00
N PRO A 168 1.12 -13.70 -10.69
CA PRO A 168 1.45 -14.75 -9.75
C PRO A 168 0.42 -15.90 -9.76
N GLY A 169 0.90 -17.14 -9.64
CA GLY A 169 0.07 -18.35 -9.72
C GLY A 169 -0.12 -18.89 -11.15
N GLN A 170 0.55 -18.34 -12.15
CA GLN A 170 0.49 -18.77 -13.54
C GLN A 170 1.75 -19.50 -13.96
N PHE A 171 1.60 -20.42 -14.93
CA PHE A 171 2.74 -21.03 -15.63
C PHE A 171 2.46 -21.20 -17.11
N SER A 172 3.53 -21.26 -17.91
CA SER A 172 3.47 -21.47 -19.36
C SER A 172 4.57 -22.43 -19.78
N VAL A 173 4.27 -23.35 -20.71
CA VAL A 173 5.26 -24.24 -21.30
C VAL A 173 5.20 -24.10 -22.81
N ARG A 174 6.33 -23.71 -23.41
CA ARG A 174 6.48 -23.42 -24.84
C ARG A 174 7.78 -24.01 -25.38
N GLY A 175 7.70 -25.19 -25.99
CA GLY A 175 8.89 -25.91 -26.43
C GLY A 175 9.81 -26.27 -25.24
N GLY A 176 11.07 -25.88 -25.31
CA GLY A 176 12.05 -26.04 -24.22
C GLY A 176 12.05 -24.92 -23.18
N ILE A 177 11.00 -24.11 -23.08
CA ILE A 177 10.90 -23.00 -22.12
C ILE A 177 9.72 -23.24 -21.18
N VAL A 178 9.99 -23.17 -19.88
CA VAL A 178 8.98 -23.20 -18.82
C VAL A 178 9.03 -21.89 -18.04
N ASP A 179 7.96 -21.10 -18.11
CA ASP A 179 7.79 -19.88 -17.35
C ASP A 179 6.87 -20.14 -16.14
N ILE A 180 7.27 -19.72 -14.94
CA ILE A 180 6.50 -19.94 -13.71
C ILE A 180 6.51 -18.67 -12.87
N TYR A 181 5.33 -18.19 -12.43
CA TYR A 181 5.24 -17.06 -11.50
C TYR A 181 4.79 -17.55 -10.13
N CYS A 182 5.76 -17.82 -9.27
CA CYS A 182 5.49 -18.25 -7.90
C CYS A 182 4.84 -17.14 -7.07
N LEU A 183 3.89 -17.48 -6.18
CA LEU A 183 3.20 -16.50 -5.31
C LEU A 183 4.15 -15.82 -4.33
N THR A 184 5.23 -16.47 -3.94
CA THR A 184 6.20 -15.95 -2.97
C THR A 184 7.15 -14.92 -3.56
N GLU A 185 7.28 -14.89 -4.89
CA GLU A 185 8.30 -14.11 -5.60
C GLU A 185 7.75 -12.79 -6.16
N GLU A 186 8.67 -11.86 -6.41
CA GLU A 186 8.34 -10.58 -7.05
C GLU A 186 8.29 -10.69 -8.57
N ASN A 187 9.16 -11.51 -9.15
CA ASN A 187 9.28 -11.72 -10.59
C ASN A 187 9.10 -13.20 -10.94
N PRO A 188 8.54 -13.51 -12.11
CA PRO A 188 8.45 -14.89 -12.62
C PRO A 188 9.82 -15.44 -12.99
N TRP A 189 9.91 -16.75 -13.01
CA TRP A 189 11.09 -17.51 -13.44
C TRP A 189 10.90 -18.10 -14.81
N ARG A 190 11.99 -18.15 -15.57
CA ARG A 190 12.11 -18.82 -16.86
C ARG A 190 13.18 -19.89 -16.76
N ILE A 191 12.79 -21.15 -17.01
CA ILE A 191 13.66 -22.30 -17.10
C ILE A 191 13.81 -22.60 -18.59
N GLU A 192 15.02 -22.55 -19.10
CA GLU A 192 15.34 -22.98 -20.46
C GLU A 192 15.93 -24.39 -20.41
N LEU A 193 15.40 -25.27 -21.25
CA LEU A 193 15.75 -26.67 -21.28
C LEU A 193 16.48 -27.05 -22.60
N TRP A 194 17.55 -27.82 -22.49
CA TRP A 194 18.19 -28.49 -23.61
C TRP A 194 17.87 -30.01 -23.54
N GLY A 195 16.85 -30.44 -24.29
CA GLY A 195 16.23 -31.75 -24.04
C GLY A 195 15.50 -31.77 -22.72
N ASP A 196 15.94 -32.62 -21.79
CA ASP A 196 15.39 -32.72 -20.42
C ASP A 196 16.32 -32.06 -19.36
N GLU A 197 17.48 -31.51 -19.77
CA GLU A 197 18.42 -30.85 -18.87
C GLU A 197 18.15 -29.33 -18.81
N ILE A 198 18.31 -28.72 -17.62
CA ILE A 198 18.19 -27.27 -17.44
C ILE A 198 19.47 -26.61 -17.99
N ASP A 199 19.32 -25.79 -19.04
CA ASP A 199 20.37 -24.95 -19.58
C ASP A 199 20.56 -23.65 -18.79
N SER A 200 19.47 -23.02 -18.40
CA SER A 200 19.53 -21.83 -17.59
C SER A 200 18.22 -21.56 -16.79
N ILE A 201 18.38 -20.93 -15.63
CA ILE A 201 17.26 -20.41 -14.83
C ILE A 201 17.43 -18.90 -14.72
N ARG A 202 16.37 -18.14 -15.04
CA ARG A 202 16.41 -16.68 -15.00
C ARG A 202 15.13 -16.11 -14.43
N SER A 203 15.21 -15.00 -13.68
CA SER A 203 14.05 -14.16 -13.42
C SER A 203 13.80 -13.24 -14.61
N PHE A 204 12.56 -12.85 -14.84
CA PHE A 204 12.20 -11.94 -15.91
C PHE A 204 11.06 -10.98 -15.50
N ASP A 205 11.00 -9.84 -16.15
CA ASP A 205 9.94 -8.87 -15.96
C ASP A 205 8.67 -9.32 -16.71
N PRO A 206 7.51 -9.44 -16.02
CA PRO A 206 6.30 -9.99 -16.63
C PRO A 206 5.70 -9.09 -17.72
N GLU A 207 5.94 -7.76 -17.70
CA GLU A 207 5.41 -6.83 -18.69
C GLU A 207 6.27 -6.82 -19.96
N SER A 208 7.56 -6.64 -19.82
CA SER A 208 8.50 -6.58 -20.96
C SER A 208 9.00 -7.93 -21.44
N GLN A 209 8.81 -9.00 -20.67
CA GLN A 209 9.30 -10.37 -20.92
C GLN A 209 10.83 -10.45 -21.01
N ARG A 210 11.57 -9.45 -20.53
CA ARG A 210 13.04 -9.42 -20.56
C ARG A 210 13.61 -10.08 -19.30
N SER A 211 14.69 -10.82 -19.48
CA SER A 211 15.43 -11.40 -18.36
C SER A 211 16.04 -10.31 -17.49
N LEU A 212 16.00 -10.51 -16.16
CA LEU A 212 16.54 -9.62 -15.14
C LEU A 212 17.82 -10.20 -14.56
N GLU A 213 17.74 -11.37 -13.92
CA GLU A 213 18.85 -12.00 -13.20
C GLU A 213 18.94 -13.48 -13.53
N ASN A 214 20.17 -14.03 -13.53
CA ASN A 214 20.39 -15.47 -13.56
C ASN A 214 20.32 -16.03 -12.15
N LEU A 215 19.71 -17.20 -12.01
CA LEU A 215 19.54 -17.90 -10.74
C LEU A 215 20.25 -19.25 -10.81
N GLU A 216 20.82 -19.70 -9.70
CA GLU A 216 21.46 -21.02 -9.58
C GLU A 216 20.45 -22.10 -9.20
N GLU A 217 19.42 -21.73 -8.44
CA GLU A 217 18.37 -22.61 -7.92
C GLU A 217 17.02 -21.91 -7.85
N LEU A 218 15.93 -22.67 -7.82
CA LEU A 218 14.59 -22.19 -7.53
C LEU A 218 13.79 -23.20 -6.70
N THR A 219 12.85 -22.70 -5.89
CA THR A 219 11.92 -23.52 -5.12
C THR A 219 10.49 -23.05 -5.34
N ILE A 220 9.65 -23.93 -5.91
CA ILE A 220 8.26 -23.64 -6.25
C ILE A 220 7.38 -24.00 -5.06
N TYR A 221 6.64 -23.02 -4.55
CA TYR A 221 5.67 -23.15 -3.47
C TYR A 221 4.27 -23.35 -4.04
N PRO A 222 3.34 -24.00 -3.29
CA PRO A 222 1.94 -24.11 -3.72
C PRO A 222 1.29 -22.74 -3.99
N ALA A 223 0.45 -22.67 -5.01
CA ALA A 223 -0.31 -21.48 -5.38
C ALA A 223 -1.72 -21.44 -4.73
N VAL A 224 -2.08 -22.49 -4.02
CA VAL A 224 -3.34 -22.61 -3.28
C VAL A 224 -3.09 -23.16 -1.89
N GLU A 225 -3.93 -22.80 -0.94
CA GLU A 225 -3.99 -23.48 0.34
C GLU A 225 -4.99 -24.64 0.22
N HIS A 226 -4.52 -25.85 0.42
CA HIS A 226 -5.39 -27.02 0.45
C HIS A 226 -6.28 -26.98 1.70
N THR A 227 -7.57 -27.19 1.52
CA THR A 227 -8.57 -27.18 2.56
C THR A 227 -9.40 -28.46 2.47
N GLY A 228 -9.52 -29.17 3.59
CA GLY A 228 -10.47 -30.29 3.69
C GLY A 228 -9.89 -31.69 3.86
N ASP A 229 -8.60 -31.85 4.05
CA ASP A 229 -7.97 -33.13 4.39
C ASP A 229 -8.05 -33.43 5.91
N LYS A 230 -7.94 -34.75 6.25
CA LYS A 230 -8.08 -35.24 7.62
C LYS A 230 -6.92 -34.84 8.56
N ASP A 231 -5.78 -34.38 8.00
CA ASP A 231 -4.54 -34.12 8.73
C ASP A 231 -4.23 -32.60 8.82
N MET A 232 -5.25 -31.81 9.15
CA MET A 232 -5.08 -30.37 9.36
C MET A 232 -4.56 -30.09 10.78
N VAL A 233 -3.64 -29.14 10.88
CA VAL A 233 -3.03 -28.70 12.14
C VAL A 233 -3.45 -27.27 12.48
N SER A 234 -3.33 -26.89 13.75
CA SER A 234 -3.54 -25.50 14.18
C SER A 234 -2.39 -24.62 13.67
N PHE A 235 -2.68 -23.35 13.41
CA PHE A 235 -1.62 -22.37 13.09
C PHE A 235 -0.52 -22.30 14.16
N LEU A 236 -0.87 -22.58 15.44
CA LEU A 236 0.12 -22.66 16.52
C LEU A 236 1.15 -23.78 16.34
N ASP A 237 0.80 -24.84 15.60
CA ASP A 237 1.70 -25.98 15.38
C ASP A 237 2.82 -25.67 14.38
N TYR A 238 2.69 -24.55 13.64
CA TYR A 238 3.75 -24.01 12.81
C TYR A 238 4.92 -23.44 13.62
N PHE A 239 4.70 -23.22 14.92
CA PHE A 239 5.67 -22.63 15.83
C PHE A 239 6.12 -23.67 16.87
N PRO A 240 7.39 -24.15 16.78
CA PRO A 240 7.92 -25.12 17.76
C PRO A 240 7.83 -24.60 19.19
N GLU A 241 7.19 -25.34 20.07
CA GLU A 241 6.82 -24.90 21.42
C GLU A 241 8.01 -24.39 22.25
N GLU A 242 9.16 -25.12 22.20
CA GLU A 242 10.35 -24.79 22.97
C GLU A 242 11.16 -23.61 22.41
N ARG A 243 10.90 -23.21 21.16
CA ARG A 243 11.63 -22.17 20.44
C ARG A 243 10.80 -20.94 20.17
N THR A 244 9.60 -20.85 20.72
CA THR A 244 8.63 -19.79 20.42
C THR A 244 8.19 -19.06 21.67
N ILE A 245 8.15 -17.74 21.59
CA ILE A 245 7.46 -16.88 22.53
C ILE A 245 6.23 -16.26 21.86
N ILE A 246 5.12 -16.24 22.58
CA ILE A 246 3.84 -15.71 22.07
C ILE A 246 3.48 -14.46 22.87
N PHE A 247 3.24 -13.37 22.18
CA PHE A 247 2.73 -12.13 22.76
C PHE A 247 1.22 -12.02 22.54
N LEU A 248 0.48 -11.78 23.62
CA LEU A 248 -0.97 -11.61 23.59
C LEU A 248 -1.30 -10.13 23.83
N ASP A 249 -1.74 -9.41 22.78
CA ASP A 249 -2.17 -8.02 22.92
C ASP A 249 -3.60 -7.98 23.45
N GLU A 250 -3.79 -7.47 24.68
CA GLU A 250 -5.09 -7.33 25.35
C GLU A 250 -5.91 -8.64 25.41
N PRO A 251 -5.57 -9.63 26.24
CA PRO A 251 -6.20 -10.95 26.26
C PRO A 251 -7.74 -10.96 26.38
N ASN A 252 -8.34 -9.97 27.05
CA ASN A 252 -9.80 -9.88 27.14
C ASN A 252 -10.42 -9.61 25.77
N ARG A 253 -9.79 -8.75 24.96
CA ARG A 253 -10.24 -8.45 23.60
C ARG A 253 -10.07 -9.65 22.67
N LEU A 254 -8.99 -10.42 22.86
CA LEU A 254 -8.80 -11.69 22.15
C LEU A 254 -9.94 -12.67 22.47
N THR A 255 -10.38 -12.74 23.74
CA THR A 255 -11.50 -13.60 24.14
C THR A 255 -12.83 -13.15 23.53
N GLU A 256 -13.13 -11.85 23.58
CA GLU A 256 -14.35 -11.29 23.01
C GLU A 256 -14.39 -11.50 21.48
N LYS A 257 -13.30 -11.22 20.79
CA LYS A 257 -13.22 -11.38 19.33
C LYS A 257 -13.23 -12.83 18.91
N GLY A 258 -12.50 -13.73 19.61
CA GLY A 258 -12.50 -15.16 19.34
C GLY A 258 -13.89 -15.78 19.45
N GLY A 259 -14.65 -15.43 20.50
CA GLY A 259 -16.05 -15.84 20.62
C GLY A 259 -16.96 -15.28 19.53
N ALA A 260 -16.73 -14.04 19.10
CA ALA A 260 -17.48 -13.44 17.99
C ALA A 260 -17.19 -14.14 16.65
N VAL A 261 -15.95 -14.53 16.38
CA VAL A 261 -15.54 -15.28 15.18
C VAL A 261 -16.20 -16.67 15.14
N GLU A 262 -16.24 -17.39 16.27
CA GLU A 262 -16.95 -18.68 16.35
C GLU A 262 -18.45 -18.54 16.06
N GLU A 263 -19.07 -17.50 16.60
CA GLU A 263 -20.52 -17.27 16.39
C GLU A 263 -20.78 -16.90 14.92
N GLU A 264 -19.96 -16.06 14.31
CA GLU A 264 -20.06 -15.70 12.89
C GLU A 264 -19.89 -16.94 11.98
N TYR A 265 -18.90 -17.78 12.31
CA TYR A 265 -18.68 -19.04 11.60
C TYR A 265 -19.89 -19.98 11.72
N ARG A 266 -20.45 -20.13 12.93
CA ARG A 266 -21.63 -20.96 13.17
C ARG A 266 -22.85 -20.48 12.39
N GLN A 267 -23.09 -19.17 12.39
CA GLN A 267 -24.20 -18.56 11.61
C GLN A 267 -24.00 -18.73 10.11
N SER A 268 -22.79 -18.53 9.61
CA SER A 268 -22.43 -18.74 8.21
C SER A 268 -22.65 -20.21 7.79
N ARG A 269 -22.31 -21.16 8.66
CA ARG A 269 -22.52 -22.59 8.42
C ARG A 269 -24.01 -22.95 8.39
N MET A 270 -24.82 -22.50 9.37
CA MET A 270 -26.28 -22.73 9.39
C MET A 270 -26.96 -22.22 8.13
N HIS A 271 -26.63 -21.02 7.69
CA HIS A 271 -27.20 -20.41 6.49
C HIS A 271 -26.88 -21.20 5.22
N ARG A 272 -25.77 -21.90 5.16
CA ARG A 272 -25.37 -22.75 4.03
C ARG A 272 -26.08 -24.11 4.04
N GLU A 273 -26.20 -24.71 5.21
CA GLU A 273 -26.96 -25.97 5.38
C GLU A 273 -28.42 -25.77 4.94
N GLU A 274 -29.01 -24.62 5.29
CA GLU A 274 -30.39 -24.24 4.81
C GLU A 274 -30.44 -24.06 3.29
N LYS A 275 -29.37 -23.62 2.64
CA LYS A 275 -29.32 -23.48 1.16
C LYS A 275 -28.92 -24.75 0.41
N GLY A 276 -28.77 -25.87 1.11
CA GLY A 276 -28.58 -27.19 0.49
C GLY A 276 -27.13 -27.52 0.09
N SER A 277 -26.14 -26.75 0.54
CA SER A 277 -24.72 -27.09 0.39
C SER A 277 -24.33 -28.23 1.34
N ARG A 278 -24.22 -29.46 0.83
CA ARG A 278 -23.95 -30.67 1.63
C ARG A 278 -22.47 -30.97 1.93
N ASN A 279 -21.54 -30.25 1.33
CA ASN A 279 -20.10 -30.52 1.42
C ASN A 279 -19.34 -29.36 2.10
N LEU A 280 -19.67 -29.07 3.34
CA LEU A 280 -18.83 -28.18 4.14
C LEU A 280 -17.88 -29.05 4.98
N PRO A 281 -16.57 -28.80 4.94
CA PRO A 281 -15.65 -29.45 5.87
C PRO A 281 -16.07 -29.14 7.31
N GLU A 282 -16.12 -30.16 8.15
CA GLU A 282 -16.58 -29.98 9.54
C GLU A 282 -15.59 -29.18 10.41
N ASN A 283 -14.32 -29.12 10.03
CA ASN A 283 -13.24 -28.57 10.84
C ASN A 283 -12.38 -27.56 10.08
N TRP A 284 -12.89 -26.37 9.85
CA TRP A 284 -12.11 -25.28 9.22
C TRP A 284 -11.54 -24.29 10.23
N LEU A 285 -12.12 -24.26 11.42
CA LEU A 285 -11.76 -23.30 12.45
C LEU A 285 -11.55 -24.04 13.79
N CYS A 286 -10.43 -23.78 14.41
CA CYS A 286 -10.17 -24.19 15.78
C CYS A 286 -11.09 -23.42 16.73
N SER A 287 -11.72 -24.08 17.69
CA SER A 287 -12.51 -23.36 18.68
C SER A 287 -11.61 -22.47 19.53
N PHE A 288 -12.12 -21.29 19.90
CA PHE A 288 -11.36 -20.37 20.74
C PHE A 288 -11.01 -20.99 22.10
N GLU A 289 -11.91 -21.81 22.65
CA GLU A 289 -11.64 -22.53 23.88
C GLU A 289 -10.45 -23.51 23.78
N GLN A 290 -10.34 -24.23 22.63
CA GLN A 290 -9.20 -25.11 22.37
C GLN A 290 -7.92 -24.29 22.17
N LEU A 291 -7.96 -23.23 21.40
CA LEU A 291 -6.84 -22.32 21.17
C LEU A 291 -6.35 -21.71 22.50
N GLN A 292 -7.28 -21.23 23.34
CA GLN A 292 -6.95 -20.66 24.65
C GLN A 292 -6.33 -21.71 25.61
N LYS A 293 -6.80 -22.96 25.56
CA LYS A 293 -6.20 -24.06 26.32
C LYS A 293 -4.76 -24.34 25.90
N GLU A 294 -4.48 -24.33 24.61
CA GLU A 294 -3.12 -24.52 24.08
C GLU A 294 -2.21 -23.31 24.40
N LEU A 295 -2.69 -22.08 24.24
CA LEU A 295 -1.95 -20.87 24.61
C LEU A 295 -1.59 -20.86 26.11
N ASN A 296 -2.47 -21.35 26.98
CA ASN A 296 -2.21 -21.47 28.43
C ASN A 296 -1.08 -22.45 28.80
N LYS A 297 -0.69 -23.35 27.88
CA LYS A 297 0.42 -24.30 28.08
C LYS A 297 1.75 -23.81 27.52
N ARG A 298 1.69 -22.88 26.56
CA ARG A 298 2.86 -22.35 25.86
C ARG A 298 3.52 -21.18 26.63
N ASN A 299 4.69 -20.78 26.19
CA ASN A 299 5.39 -19.64 26.78
C ASN A 299 4.77 -18.34 26.21
N CYS A 300 3.93 -17.68 27.01
CA CYS A 300 3.20 -16.49 26.58
C CYS A 300 3.49 -15.29 27.48
N ILE A 301 3.53 -14.11 26.87
CA ILE A 301 3.54 -12.82 27.57
C ILE A 301 2.31 -12.04 27.13
N SER A 302 1.40 -11.77 28.06
CA SER A 302 0.28 -10.89 27.81
C SER A 302 0.66 -9.44 28.09
N VAL A 303 0.37 -8.55 27.14
CA VAL A 303 0.72 -7.12 27.21
C VAL A 303 -0.56 -6.31 27.24
N CYS A 304 -0.84 -5.65 28.35
CA CYS A 304 -2.12 -5.04 28.64
C CYS A 304 -1.96 -3.57 29.06
N ALA A 305 -2.92 -2.72 28.67
CA ALA A 305 -2.97 -1.34 29.17
C ALA A 305 -3.43 -1.32 30.65
N LEU A 306 -4.47 -2.08 30.96
CA LEU A 306 -5.01 -2.23 32.30
C LEU A 306 -4.96 -3.70 32.73
N GLU A 307 -5.02 -3.95 34.02
CA GLU A 307 -5.08 -5.30 34.52
C GLU A 307 -6.39 -5.98 34.03
N PRO A 308 -6.30 -7.04 33.21
CA PRO A 308 -7.47 -7.69 32.64
C PRO A 308 -8.19 -8.56 33.72
N LYS A 309 -9.52 -8.68 33.58
CA LYS A 309 -10.27 -9.71 34.30
C LYS A 309 -9.87 -11.08 33.74
N GLN A 310 -9.58 -12.02 34.59
CA GLN A 310 -9.10 -13.36 34.19
C GLN A 310 -10.24 -14.22 33.63
N ALA A 311 -10.58 -14.04 32.35
CA ALA A 311 -11.57 -14.86 31.65
C ALA A 311 -10.86 -16.05 30.94
N GLY A 312 -10.61 -17.16 31.69
CA GLY A 312 -10.03 -18.37 31.10
C GLY A 312 -8.51 -18.36 30.91
N TRP A 313 -7.82 -17.24 31.17
CA TRP A 313 -6.37 -17.13 31.07
C TRP A 313 -5.68 -17.52 32.39
N LYS A 314 -4.75 -18.47 32.31
CA LYS A 314 -4.00 -18.97 33.50
C LYS A 314 -2.72 -18.16 33.66
N VAL A 315 -2.85 -16.98 34.27
CA VAL A 315 -1.72 -16.11 34.55
C VAL A 315 -0.90 -16.69 35.70
N ARG A 316 0.39 -16.94 35.45
CA ARG A 316 1.34 -17.46 36.41
C ARG A 316 1.88 -16.36 37.32
N GLU A 317 2.22 -15.23 36.74
CA GLU A 317 2.83 -14.09 37.41
C GLU A 317 2.43 -12.79 36.76
N LYS A 318 2.38 -11.70 37.53
CA LYS A 318 1.96 -10.39 37.09
C LYS A 318 3.09 -9.38 37.30
N PHE A 319 3.29 -8.55 36.32
CA PHE A 319 4.20 -7.41 36.32
C PHE A 319 3.44 -6.14 35.99
N TYR A 320 3.90 -5.04 36.55
CA TYR A 320 3.36 -3.73 36.24
C TYR A 320 4.50 -2.82 35.75
N LEU A 321 4.32 -2.20 34.60
CA LEU A 321 5.23 -1.21 34.06
C LEU A 321 4.60 0.17 34.16
N GLU A 322 5.32 1.11 34.78
CA GLU A 322 4.91 2.50 34.76
C GLU A 322 5.34 3.14 33.42
N VAL A 323 4.38 3.30 32.51
CA VAL A 323 4.57 3.94 31.20
C VAL A 323 3.58 5.09 31.07
N LYS A 324 4.04 6.21 30.50
CA LYS A 324 3.20 7.37 30.24
C LYS A 324 3.18 7.69 28.74
N SER A 325 2.07 8.24 28.26
CA SER A 325 1.99 8.82 26.92
C SER A 325 2.65 10.19 26.89
N ILE A 326 3.27 10.53 25.75
CA ILE A 326 3.78 11.87 25.49
C ILE A 326 2.61 12.82 25.25
N SER A 327 2.69 14.04 25.81
CA SER A 327 1.72 15.08 25.56
C SER A 327 1.85 15.59 24.11
N ALA A 328 0.71 15.86 23.46
CA ALA A 328 0.72 16.41 22.11
C ALA A 328 1.10 17.90 22.14
N TYR A 329 2.09 18.28 21.34
CA TYR A 329 2.59 19.67 21.27
C TYR A 329 1.83 20.54 20.25
N ASN A 330 0.98 19.94 19.41
CA ASN A 330 0.09 20.64 18.47
C ASN A 330 0.78 21.74 17.64
N ASN A 331 1.92 21.44 17.04
CA ASN A 331 2.76 22.38 16.29
C ASN A 331 3.43 23.50 17.10
N SER A 332 3.49 23.40 18.41
CA SER A 332 4.18 24.39 19.22
C SER A 332 5.62 23.93 19.51
N PHE A 333 6.57 24.41 18.71
CA PHE A 333 7.99 24.14 18.90
C PHE A 333 8.51 24.69 20.25
N GLU A 334 8.02 25.86 20.67
CA GLU A 334 8.39 26.46 21.96
C GLU A 334 8.02 25.56 23.15
N LEU A 335 6.82 24.94 23.13
CA LEU A 335 6.39 24.01 24.18
C LEU A 335 7.26 22.75 24.17
N LEU A 336 7.58 22.22 23.01
CA LEU A 336 8.48 21.08 22.86
C LEU A 336 9.86 21.41 23.47
N VAL A 337 10.47 22.53 23.09
CA VAL A 337 11.79 22.95 23.59
C VAL A 337 11.76 23.13 25.11
N LYS A 338 10.73 23.75 25.65
CA LYS A 338 10.56 23.94 27.10
C LYS A 338 10.51 22.58 27.82
N ASP A 339 9.73 21.64 27.34
CA ASP A 339 9.63 20.32 27.95
C ASP A 339 10.93 19.54 27.80
N LEU A 340 11.59 19.60 26.63
CA LEU A 340 12.91 18.98 26.41
C LEU A 340 13.97 19.51 27.36
N HIS A 341 13.98 20.80 27.69
CA HIS A 341 14.85 21.37 28.73
C HIS A 341 14.53 20.80 30.13
N GLN A 342 13.25 20.56 30.43
CA GLN A 342 12.84 19.94 31.67
C GLN A 342 13.30 18.46 31.72
N TYR A 343 13.11 17.69 30.68
CA TYR A 343 13.59 16.33 30.54
C TYR A 343 15.11 16.24 30.67
N LYS A 344 15.86 17.18 30.01
CA LYS A 344 17.32 17.28 30.14
C LYS A 344 17.77 17.49 31.58
N LYS A 345 17.11 18.42 32.31
CA LYS A 345 17.41 18.66 33.75
C LYS A 345 17.14 17.44 34.62
N GLN A 346 16.15 16.63 34.26
CA GLN A 346 15.82 15.38 34.95
C GLN A 346 16.72 14.20 34.55
N GLY A 347 17.58 14.40 33.54
CA GLY A 347 18.52 13.36 33.05
C GLY A 347 17.87 12.30 32.18
N TYR A 348 16.81 12.65 31.43
CA TYR A 348 16.19 11.73 30.48
C TYR A 348 17.08 11.47 29.27
N ARG A 349 16.99 10.27 28.73
CA ARG A 349 17.46 9.89 27.41
C ARG A 349 16.28 9.96 26.46
N ILE A 350 16.41 10.72 25.38
CA ILE A 350 15.28 11.00 24.50
C ILE A 350 15.60 10.55 23.08
N VAL A 351 14.65 9.86 22.44
CA VAL A 351 14.68 9.58 21.01
C VAL A 351 13.53 10.33 20.36
N LEU A 352 13.84 11.15 19.36
CA LEU A 352 12.85 11.80 18.50
C LEU A 352 12.78 11.07 17.16
N LEU A 353 11.62 10.55 16.82
CA LEU A 353 11.39 9.89 15.53
C LEU A 353 10.85 10.91 14.54
N SER A 354 11.53 11.07 13.42
CA SER A 354 11.10 11.90 12.30
C SER A 354 10.84 11.03 11.06
N GLY A 355 9.81 11.36 10.30
CA GLY A 355 9.40 10.64 9.08
C GLY A 355 10.31 10.90 7.87
N SER A 356 11.34 11.77 8.00
CA SER A 356 12.29 12.08 6.95
C SER A 356 13.70 12.26 7.54
N ARG A 357 14.73 11.77 6.83
CA ARG A 357 16.14 11.91 7.24
C ARG A 357 16.56 13.38 7.29
N THR A 358 16.21 14.14 6.27
CA THR A 358 16.51 15.58 6.17
C THR A 358 15.86 16.36 7.30
N ARG A 359 14.62 16.04 7.65
CA ARG A 359 13.94 16.65 8.82
C ARG A 359 14.60 16.28 10.13
N ALA A 360 15.00 15.02 10.30
CA ALA A 360 15.69 14.58 11.50
C ALA A 360 16.99 15.37 11.71
N GLU A 361 17.78 15.58 10.66
CA GLU A 361 19.00 16.39 10.70
C GLU A 361 18.72 17.85 11.05
N ARG A 362 17.70 18.44 10.41
CA ARG A 362 17.30 19.83 10.69
C ARG A 362 16.79 19.97 12.11
N LEU A 363 15.87 19.10 12.55
CA LEU A 363 15.35 19.13 13.92
C LEU A 363 16.47 19.01 14.95
N ALA A 364 17.48 18.18 14.68
CA ALA A 364 18.65 18.07 15.56
C ALA A 364 19.42 19.40 15.64
N LYS A 365 19.60 20.13 14.54
CA LYS A 365 20.26 21.44 14.49
C LYS A 365 19.43 22.50 15.22
N ASP A 366 18.13 22.58 14.92
CA ASP A 366 17.21 23.53 15.57
C ASP A 366 17.23 23.36 17.09
N LEU A 367 17.24 22.11 17.58
CA LEU A 367 17.34 21.81 19.00
C LEU A 367 18.72 22.16 19.61
N GLN A 368 19.81 22.04 18.81
CA GLN A 368 21.16 22.50 19.24
C GLN A 368 21.22 24.01 19.39
N GLU A 369 20.57 24.76 18.49
CA GLU A 369 20.51 26.23 18.57
C GLU A 369 19.77 26.68 19.83
N GLU A 370 18.78 25.91 20.29
CA GLU A 370 18.09 26.12 21.58
C GLU A 370 18.88 25.62 22.80
N GLY A 371 20.15 25.25 22.67
CA GLY A 371 21.02 24.82 23.75
C GLY A 371 20.79 23.43 24.30
N LEU A 372 20.08 22.58 23.54
CA LEU A 372 19.87 21.18 23.87
C LEU A 372 21.01 20.31 23.33
N ALA A 373 21.33 19.21 24.03
CA ALA A 373 22.32 18.23 23.59
C ALA A 373 21.70 17.25 22.58
N ALA A 374 21.25 17.78 21.43
CA ALA A 374 20.63 17.00 20.37
C ALA A 374 21.65 16.61 19.30
N PHE A 375 21.45 15.45 18.67
CA PHE A 375 22.27 15.02 17.54
C PHE A 375 21.44 14.12 16.60
N TYR A 376 21.77 14.16 15.31
CA TYR A 376 21.20 13.23 14.34
C TYR A 376 21.93 11.88 14.40
N GLY A 377 21.19 10.80 14.56
CA GLY A 377 21.68 9.44 14.54
C GLY A 377 21.42 8.79 13.19
N GLN A 378 22.48 8.41 12.46
CA GLN A 378 22.37 7.66 11.22
C GLN A 378 22.05 6.18 11.47
N ASP A 379 22.53 5.65 12.60
CA ASP A 379 22.25 4.30 13.07
C ASP A 379 21.70 4.32 14.51
N TYR A 380 21.10 3.22 14.91
CA TYR A 380 20.46 3.07 16.23
C TYR A 380 21.36 2.34 17.25
N ASP A 381 22.63 2.10 16.92
CA ASP A 381 23.53 1.28 17.74
C ASP A 381 24.39 2.10 18.72
N ARG A 382 24.28 3.42 18.66
CA ARG A 382 24.84 4.30 19.67
C ARG A 382 23.99 4.31 20.93
N GLU A 383 24.61 4.20 22.09
CA GLU A 383 23.97 4.44 23.39
C GLU A 383 23.77 5.94 23.62
N ILE A 384 22.62 6.29 24.21
CA ILE A 384 22.25 7.67 24.54
C ILE A 384 22.61 7.94 25.99
N CYS A 385 23.38 9.00 26.23
CA CYS A 385 23.73 9.44 27.59
C CYS A 385 22.56 10.19 28.25
N PRO A 386 22.50 10.24 29.59
CA PRO A 386 21.51 11.06 30.29
C PRO A 386 21.61 12.53 29.87
N GLY A 387 20.44 13.10 29.48
CA GLY A 387 20.32 14.47 28.99
C GLY A 387 20.59 14.66 27.51
N GLU A 388 20.95 13.62 26.76
CA GLU A 388 21.09 13.67 25.29
C GLU A 388 19.75 13.39 24.61
N ILE A 389 19.61 13.98 23.42
CA ILE A 389 18.45 13.82 22.52
C ILE A 389 18.97 13.29 21.20
N MET A 390 18.60 12.07 20.85
CA MET A 390 18.91 11.47 19.56
C MET A 390 17.73 11.68 18.61
N VAL A 391 17.94 12.34 17.50
CA VAL A 391 16.92 12.49 16.44
C VAL A 391 17.24 11.50 15.34
N VAL A 392 16.29 10.66 14.98
CA VAL A 392 16.48 9.59 13.99
C VAL A 392 15.32 9.52 13.00
N TYR A 393 15.60 8.98 11.83
CA TYR A 393 14.54 8.58 10.91
C TYR A 393 13.81 7.37 11.47
N GLY A 394 12.49 7.46 11.57
CA GLY A 394 11.67 6.36 12.03
C GLY A 394 10.21 6.76 12.21
N HIS A 395 9.36 5.76 12.32
CA HIS A 395 7.93 5.97 12.50
C HIS A 395 7.41 5.08 13.64
N ALA A 396 6.63 5.68 14.52
CA ALA A 396 5.76 5.00 15.45
C ALA A 396 4.47 5.80 15.58
N LYS A 397 3.36 5.14 15.92
CA LYS A 397 2.04 5.77 15.94
C LYS A 397 1.93 6.86 17.01
N LYS A 398 2.51 6.61 18.20
CA LYS A 398 2.54 7.54 19.34
C LYS A 398 3.82 7.39 20.15
N GLY A 399 4.25 8.49 20.75
CA GLY A 399 5.35 8.50 21.71
C GLY A 399 4.94 7.95 23.07
N PHE A 400 5.97 7.58 23.84
CA PHE A 400 5.85 7.04 25.18
C PHE A 400 7.05 7.39 26.04
N GLU A 401 6.90 7.37 27.34
CA GLU A 401 7.99 7.51 28.30
C GLU A 401 7.97 6.42 29.37
N TYR A 402 9.15 6.02 29.81
CA TYR A 402 9.39 5.20 30.99
C TYR A 402 9.99 6.10 32.09
N PRO A 403 9.18 6.60 33.03
CA PRO A 403 9.64 7.52 34.06
C PRO A 403 10.74 6.93 34.96
N LEU A 404 10.63 5.66 35.32
CA LEU A 404 11.57 4.98 36.23
C LEU A 404 13.01 4.94 35.68
N ILE A 405 13.15 4.72 34.38
CA ILE A 405 14.48 4.67 33.71
C ILE A 405 14.81 5.95 32.98
N LYS A 406 13.97 6.97 33.09
CA LYS A 406 14.15 8.27 32.43
C LYS A 406 14.43 8.15 30.94
N PHE A 407 13.59 7.41 30.24
CA PHE A 407 13.69 7.19 28.81
C PHE A 407 12.38 7.58 28.12
N ALA A 408 12.46 8.37 27.07
CA ALA A 408 11.32 8.83 26.30
C ALA A 408 11.55 8.67 24.80
N VAL A 409 10.50 8.24 24.09
CA VAL A 409 10.43 8.21 22.64
C VAL A 409 9.30 9.14 22.22
N MET A 410 9.60 10.13 21.40
CA MET A 410 8.63 11.09 20.86
C MET A 410 8.55 10.93 19.36
N THR A 411 7.37 11.13 18.80
CA THR A 411 7.12 10.98 17.37
C THR A 411 6.70 12.30 16.73
N GLU A 412 6.80 12.40 15.42
CA GLU A 412 6.27 13.55 14.69
C GLU A 412 4.78 13.82 14.96
N SER A 413 3.99 12.76 15.14
CA SER A 413 2.56 12.90 15.46
C SER A 413 2.31 13.54 16.83
N ASP A 414 3.23 13.40 17.78
CA ASP A 414 3.15 14.08 19.07
C ASP A 414 3.57 15.56 18.95
N ILE A 415 4.54 15.85 18.09
CA ILE A 415 5.10 17.19 17.89
C ILE A 415 4.15 18.05 17.04
N PHE A 416 3.73 17.55 15.88
CA PHE A 416 2.98 18.29 14.87
C PHE A 416 1.48 17.99 14.85
N GLY A 417 0.99 17.05 15.67
CA GLY A 417 -0.39 16.59 15.70
C GLY A 417 -0.71 15.57 14.61
N GLN A 418 -1.70 14.73 14.86
CA GLN A 418 -2.21 13.82 13.83
C GLN A 418 -3.04 14.61 12.82
N GLU A 419 -2.67 14.58 11.55
CA GLU A 419 -3.62 14.91 10.49
C GLU A 419 -4.81 13.94 10.61
N GLN A 420 -5.94 14.46 11.07
CA GLN A 420 -7.19 13.72 11.02
C GLN A 420 -7.52 13.44 9.56
N LYS A 421 -7.14 12.28 9.07
CA LYS A 421 -7.71 11.74 7.82
C LYS A 421 -9.22 11.59 8.03
N LYS A 422 -9.98 12.65 7.76
CA LYS A 422 -11.44 12.57 7.65
C LYS A 422 -11.74 11.45 6.66
N LYS A 423 -12.38 10.37 7.12
CA LYS A 423 -12.89 9.30 6.26
C LYS A 423 -13.80 9.93 5.21
N LYS A 424 -13.27 10.21 4.02
CA LYS A 424 -14.10 10.55 2.86
C LYS A 424 -14.90 9.31 2.49
N LYS A 425 -16.23 9.42 2.51
CA LYS A 425 -17.10 8.47 1.81
C LYS A 425 -16.61 8.41 0.37
N LYS A 426 -16.12 7.24 -0.03
CA LYS A 426 -15.68 6.98 -1.41
C LYS A 426 -16.92 7.06 -2.31
N ASN A 427 -17.02 8.10 -3.12
CA ASN A 427 -17.90 8.10 -4.28
C ASN A 427 -17.14 7.38 -5.41
N TYR A 428 -17.58 6.19 -5.73
CA TYR A 428 -16.99 5.35 -6.76
C TYR A 428 -17.41 5.85 -8.15
N SER A 429 -16.43 6.18 -9.00
CA SER A 429 -16.59 6.29 -10.43
C SER A 429 -15.63 5.28 -11.09
N GLY A 430 -16.19 4.22 -11.69
CA GLY A 430 -15.56 3.33 -12.66
C GLY A 430 -14.18 2.77 -12.29
N SER A 431 -14.06 2.00 -11.22
CA SER A 431 -12.85 1.26 -10.89
C SER A 431 -12.94 -0.20 -11.37
N ARG A 432 -11.80 -0.80 -11.75
CA ARG A 432 -11.69 -2.26 -11.90
C ARG A 432 -12.19 -2.91 -10.62
N ILE A 433 -12.97 -3.95 -10.78
CA ILE A 433 -13.51 -4.71 -9.66
C ILE A 433 -12.35 -5.48 -9.04
N GLN A 434 -11.95 -5.10 -7.85
CA GLN A 434 -10.87 -5.77 -7.11
C GLN A 434 -11.42 -6.79 -6.12
N ASP A 435 -12.72 -6.71 -5.82
CA ASP A 435 -13.40 -7.60 -4.88
C ASP A 435 -14.84 -7.88 -5.32
N PHE A 436 -15.30 -9.12 -5.12
CA PHE A 436 -16.68 -9.52 -5.39
C PHE A 436 -17.71 -8.77 -4.54
N ALA A 437 -17.31 -8.26 -3.36
CA ALA A 437 -18.17 -7.42 -2.52
C ALA A 437 -18.60 -6.11 -3.21
N GLU A 438 -17.94 -5.72 -4.28
CA GLU A 438 -18.28 -4.53 -5.07
C GLU A 438 -19.42 -4.80 -6.09
N LEU A 439 -19.77 -6.08 -6.35
CA LEU A 439 -20.79 -6.48 -7.30
C LEU A 439 -22.06 -6.95 -6.61
N SER A 440 -23.17 -6.31 -6.92
CA SER A 440 -24.50 -6.76 -6.55
C SER A 440 -25.20 -7.44 -7.74
N ILE A 441 -25.99 -8.49 -7.47
CA ILE A 441 -26.77 -9.15 -8.52
C ILE A 441 -27.71 -8.11 -9.15
N GLY A 442 -27.62 -7.97 -10.48
CA GLY A 442 -28.33 -6.95 -11.25
C GLY A 442 -27.45 -5.77 -11.70
N ASP A 443 -26.22 -5.66 -11.24
CA ASP A 443 -25.29 -4.63 -11.69
C ASP A 443 -24.94 -4.80 -13.17
N PHE A 444 -24.82 -3.67 -13.86
CA PHE A 444 -24.29 -3.64 -15.22
C PHE A 444 -22.76 -3.76 -15.18
N VAL A 445 -22.23 -4.74 -15.90
CA VAL A 445 -20.78 -5.01 -16.01
C VAL A 445 -20.32 -5.02 -17.45
N VAL A 446 -19.13 -4.56 -17.69
CA VAL A 446 -18.50 -4.57 -19.03
C VAL A 446 -17.40 -5.61 -19.05
N HIS A 447 -17.54 -6.60 -19.90
CA HIS A 447 -16.48 -7.56 -20.19
C HIS A 447 -15.61 -7.07 -21.35
N GLU A 448 -14.32 -7.15 -21.24
CA GLU A 448 -13.35 -6.63 -22.23
C GLU A 448 -13.60 -7.14 -23.66
N LYS A 449 -13.91 -8.43 -23.80
CA LYS A 449 -14.13 -9.08 -25.13
C LYS A 449 -15.59 -9.11 -25.59
N HIS A 450 -16.55 -9.09 -24.65
CA HIS A 450 -17.97 -9.34 -24.95
C HIS A 450 -18.89 -8.13 -24.74
N GLY A 451 -18.38 -7.06 -24.12
CA GLY A 451 -19.09 -5.81 -23.91
C GLY A 451 -20.03 -5.85 -22.70
N LEU A 452 -21.09 -5.05 -22.75
CA LEU A 452 -22.00 -4.78 -21.63
C LEU A 452 -23.00 -5.91 -21.39
N GLY A 453 -23.04 -6.44 -20.17
CA GLY A 453 -23.99 -7.42 -19.67
C GLY A 453 -24.48 -7.09 -18.25
N ILE A 454 -25.29 -7.97 -17.67
CA ILE A 454 -25.80 -7.86 -16.29
C ILE A 454 -25.22 -9.01 -15.47
N TYR A 455 -24.64 -8.69 -14.33
CA TYR A 455 -24.15 -9.67 -13.37
C TYR A 455 -25.30 -10.41 -12.70
N ARG A 456 -25.29 -11.75 -12.74
CA ARG A 456 -26.34 -12.62 -12.20
C ARG A 456 -25.88 -13.48 -11.03
N GLY A 457 -24.68 -13.25 -10.52
CA GLY A 457 -24.13 -14.03 -9.41
C GLY A 457 -23.09 -15.04 -9.86
N ILE A 458 -22.71 -15.92 -8.95
CA ILE A 458 -21.75 -16.99 -9.16
C ILE A 458 -22.49 -18.32 -9.20
N GLU A 459 -22.20 -19.15 -10.20
CA GLU A 459 -22.75 -20.51 -10.34
C GLU A 459 -21.61 -21.53 -10.38
N LYS A 460 -21.81 -22.66 -9.72
CA LYS A 460 -20.88 -23.82 -9.81
C LYS A 460 -21.16 -24.59 -11.08
N VAL A 461 -20.17 -24.70 -11.93
CA VAL A 461 -20.28 -25.43 -13.19
C VAL A 461 -19.22 -26.55 -13.20
N GLU A 462 -19.66 -27.77 -13.47
CA GLU A 462 -18.77 -28.92 -13.65
C GLU A 462 -18.22 -28.92 -15.08
N VAL A 463 -16.90 -28.78 -15.21
CA VAL A 463 -16.18 -28.89 -16.47
C VAL A 463 -15.08 -29.91 -16.28
N ASP A 464 -15.03 -30.94 -17.13
CA ASP A 464 -14.04 -32.04 -17.09
C ASP A 464 -13.94 -32.76 -15.73
N ARG A 465 -15.10 -33.00 -15.07
CA ARG A 465 -15.22 -33.60 -13.73
C ARG A 465 -14.67 -32.77 -12.58
N ILE A 466 -14.35 -31.51 -12.81
CA ILE A 466 -13.93 -30.55 -11.79
C ILE A 466 -15.01 -29.49 -11.64
N VAL A 467 -15.52 -29.30 -10.43
CA VAL A 467 -16.49 -28.25 -10.10
C VAL A 467 -15.72 -26.97 -9.86
N LYS A 468 -15.99 -25.93 -10.67
CA LYS A 468 -15.40 -24.59 -10.51
C LYS A 468 -16.48 -23.53 -10.40
N ASP A 469 -16.16 -22.45 -9.71
CA ASP A 469 -17.06 -21.30 -9.60
C ASP A 469 -16.89 -20.38 -10.82
N TYR A 470 -18.03 -20.04 -11.44
CA TYR A 470 -18.11 -19.16 -12.59
C TYR A 470 -19.00 -17.96 -12.31
N ILE A 471 -18.54 -16.80 -12.73
CA ILE A 471 -19.31 -15.56 -12.77
C ILE A 471 -20.30 -15.66 -13.93
N LYS A 472 -21.59 -15.53 -13.63
CA LYS A 472 -22.66 -15.54 -14.65
C LYS A 472 -23.01 -14.12 -15.06
N ILE A 473 -22.90 -13.84 -16.34
CA ILE A 473 -23.28 -12.56 -16.95
C ILE A 473 -24.33 -12.79 -18.02
N GLU A 474 -25.46 -12.13 -17.86
CA GLU A 474 -26.57 -12.19 -18.83
C GLU A 474 -26.42 -11.06 -19.85
N TYR A 475 -26.58 -11.41 -21.12
CA TYR A 475 -26.54 -10.51 -22.26
C TYR A 475 -27.90 -10.37 -22.90
N ARG A 476 -28.03 -9.45 -23.87
CA ARG A 476 -29.31 -9.23 -24.61
C ARG A 476 -29.81 -10.52 -25.27
N GLY A 477 -31.05 -10.89 -24.99
CA GLY A 477 -31.71 -12.12 -25.51
C GLY A 477 -31.59 -13.32 -24.56
N GLY A 478 -31.17 -13.10 -23.27
CA GLY A 478 -31.11 -14.16 -22.27
C GLY A 478 -29.89 -15.09 -22.40
N SER A 479 -28.93 -14.75 -23.26
CA SER A 479 -27.70 -15.53 -23.40
C SER A 479 -26.79 -15.28 -22.22
N ASN A 480 -26.24 -16.34 -21.61
CA ASN A 480 -25.35 -16.24 -20.46
C ASN A 480 -23.90 -16.53 -20.88
N LEU A 481 -22.99 -15.75 -20.32
CA LEU A 481 -21.54 -15.97 -20.35
C LEU A 481 -21.09 -16.43 -18.97
N TYR A 482 -20.32 -17.48 -18.94
CA TYR A 482 -19.70 -18.00 -17.72
C TYR A 482 -18.20 -17.72 -17.77
N ILE A 483 -17.70 -16.98 -16.80
CA ILE A 483 -16.28 -16.61 -16.68
C ILE A 483 -15.75 -17.24 -15.41
N PRO A 484 -14.57 -17.90 -15.43
CA PRO A 484 -13.96 -18.37 -14.19
C PRO A 484 -13.86 -17.25 -13.17
N ALA A 485 -14.18 -17.54 -11.92
CA ALA A 485 -14.14 -16.55 -10.86
C ALA A 485 -12.76 -15.91 -10.66
N THR A 486 -11.70 -16.62 -11.06
CA THR A 486 -10.31 -16.15 -11.07
C THR A 486 -10.03 -15.01 -12.07
N GLN A 487 -10.93 -14.79 -13.04
CA GLN A 487 -10.79 -13.75 -14.08
C GLN A 487 -11.71 -12.54 -13.82
N LEU A 488 -11.89 -12.17 -12.57
CA LEU A 488 -12.70 -11.00 -12.18
C LEU A 488 -12.15 -9.68 -12.75
N ASP A 489 -10.86 -9.59 -12.95
CA ASP A 489 -10.15 -8.45 -13.53
C ASP A 489 -10.53 -8.13 -14.98
N CYS A 490 -11.10 -9.11 -15.71
CA CYS A 490 -11.69 -8.90 -17.05
C CYS A 490 -13.01 -8.13 -17.02
N LEU A 491 -13.57 -7.87 -15.83
CA LEU A 491 -14.82 -7.19 -15.63
C LEU A 491 -14.64 -5.81 -15.04
N GLN A 492 -15.45 -4.88 -15.49
CA GLN A 492 -15.55 -3.55 -14.93
C GLN A 492 -17.02 -3.22 -14.63
N LYS A 493 -17.26 -2.60 -13.47
CA LYS A 493 -18.60 -2.10 -13.16
C LYS A 493 -18.90 -0.91 -14.07
N TYR A 494 -20.06 -0.97 -14.76
CA TYR A 494 -20.48 0.11 -15.63
C TYR A 494 -20.88 1.33 -14.80
N SER A 495 -20.26 2.47 -15.08
CA SER A 495 -20.62 3.77 -14.52
C SER A 495 -21.05 4.70 -15.66
N GLY A 496 -22.34 4.73 -15.96
CA GLY A 496 -22.90 5.66 -16.93
C GLY A 496 -23.08 7.06 -16.34
N ALA A 497 -22.88 8.10 -17.15
CA ALA A 497 -23.06 9.49 -16.74
C ALA A 497 -24.53 9.86 -16.45
N ASP A 498 -25.50 9.11 -17.01
CA ASP A 498 -26.94 9.31 -16.82
C ASP A 498 -27.57 8.11 -16.10
N ALA A 499 -27.84 8.28 -14.81
CA ALA A 499 -28.54 7.28 -13.97
C ALA A 499 -30.02 7.05 -14.38
N SER A 500 -30.55 7.81 -15.35
CA SER A 500 -31.98 7.78 -15.72
C SER A 500 -32.32 6.84 -16.87
N LYS A 501 -31.34 6.28 -17.61
CA LYS A 501 -31.60 5.35 -18.72
C LYS A 501 -30.76 4.09 -18.58
N ALA A 502 -31.44 2.93 -18.50
CA ALA A 502 -30.76 1.64 -18.54
C ALA A 502 -29.94 1.49 -19.83
N PRO A 503 -28.65 1.15 -19.74
CA PRO A 503 -27.81 1.01 -20.92
C PRO A 503 -28.23 -0.19 -21.76
N LYS A 504 -28.05 -0.10 -23.08
CA LYS A 504 -28.42 -1.17 -24.03
C LYS A 504 -27.37 -2.29 -23.96
N LEU A 505 -27.86 -3.49 -23.56
CA LEU A 505 -27.00 -4.68 -23.48
C LEU A 505 -26.49 -5.10 -24.86
N ASN A 506 -25.25 -5.59 -24.90
CA ASN A 506 -24.68 -6.22 -26.07
C ASN A 506 -25.27 -7.62 -26.31
N LYS A 507 -25.21 -8.14 -27.55
CA LYS A 507 -25.60 -9.50 -27.89
C LYS A 507 -24.34 -10.36 -28.03
N LEU A 508 -24.30 -11.49 -27.31
CA LEU A 508 -23.19 -12.47 -27.39
C LEU A 508 -23.05 -13.03 -28.81
N GLY A 509 -21.81 -13.28 -29.24
CA GLY A 509 -21.52 -13.87 -30.56
C GLY A 509 -21.72 -12.92 -31.75
N THR A 510 -22.05 -11.64 -31.53
CA THR A 510 -22.20 -10.67 -32.61
C THR A 510 -20.96 -9.77 -32.73
N GLN A 511 -20.76 -9.18 -33.90
CA GLN A 511 -19.68 -8.22 -34.12
C GLN A 511 -19.98 -6.80 -33.61
N GLU A 512 -21.10 -6.58 -32.88
CA GLU A 512 -21.50 -5.25 -32.39
C GLU A 512 -20.42 -4.60 -31.53
N TRP A 513 -19.83 -5.37 -30.59
CA TRP A 513 -18.77 -4.88 -29.72
C TRP A 513 -17.48 -4.59 -30.50
N ASN A 514 -17.09 -5.48 -31.43
CA ASN A 514 -15.94 -5.28 -32.28
C ASN A 514 -16.09 -4.08 -33.21
N LYS A 515 -17.29 -3.84 -33.75
CA LYS A 515 -17.59 -2.62 -34.52
C LYS A 515 -17.48 -1.36 -33.66
N THR A 516 -17.93 -1.41 -32.41
CA THR A 516 -17.78 -0.30 -31.46
C THR A 516 -16.30 -0.05 -31.17
N LYS A 517 -15.50 -1.10 -30.89
CA LYS A 517 -14.04 -0.98 -30.72
C LYS A 517 -13.34 -0.42 -31.97
N SER A 518 -13.68 -0.91 -33.17
CA SER A 518 -13.10 -0.41 -34.43
C SER A 518 -13.42 1.06 -34.68
N LYS A 519 -14.66 1.50 -34.40
CA LYS A 519 -15.04 2.90 -34.51
C LYS A 519 -14.22 3.80 -33.55
N VAL A 520 -14.04 3.33 -32.31
CA VAL A 520 -13.21 4.03 -31.32
C VAL A 520 -11.75 4.06 -31.77
N ARG A 521 -11.20 2.92 -32.25
CA ARG A 521 -9.82 2.89 -32.81
C ARG A 521 -9.62 3.85 -33.97
N GLY A 522 -10.59 3.95 -34.88
CA GLY A 522 -10.54 4.92 -36.00
C GLY A 522 -10.50 6.36 -35.51
N ALA A 523 -11.34 6.69 -34.54
CA ALA A 523 -11.34 8.02 -33.91
C ALA A 523 -10.02 8.31 -33.18
N VAL A 524 -9.46 7.34 -32.48
CA VAL A 524 -8.16 7.46 -31.80
C VAL A 524 -7.03 7.68 -32.80
N LYS A 525 -7.03 6.97 -33.95
CA LYS A 525 -6.01 7.15 -34.99
C LYS A 525 -6.01 8.57 -35.61
N ASN A 526 -7.19 9.16 -35.80
CA ASN A 526 -7.29 10.54 -36.27
C ASN A 526 -6.74 11.54 -35.24
N ILE A 527 -7.08 11.31 -33.97
CA ILE A 527 -6.58 12.10 -32.84
C ILE A 527 -5.05 11.99 -32.77
N ALA A 528 -4.49 10.76 -32.91
CA ALA A 528 -3.04 10.56 -32.89
C ALA A 528 -2.34 11.37 -34.01
N LYS A 529 -2.92 11.42 -35.21
CA LYS A 529 -2.35 12.21 -36.31
C LYS A 529 -2.30 13.70 -35.97
N GLU A 530 -3.39 14.27 -35.45
CA GLU A 530 -3.42 15.68 -35.03
C GLU A 530 -2.41 15.98 -33.90
N LEU A 531 -2.13 14.99 -33.04
CA LEU A 531 -1.16 15.13 -31.97
C LEU A 531 0.27 15.11 -32.46
N VAL A 532 0.59 14.23 -33.41
CA VAL A 532 1.91 14.21 -34.07
C VAL A 532 2.19 15.54 -34.77
N GLU A 533 1.19 16.11 -35.45
CA GLU A 533 1.33 17.43 -36.07
C GLU A 533 1.60 18.54 -35.04
N LEU A 534 0.90 18.52 -33.90
CA LEU A 534 1.13 19.46 -32.80
C LEU A 534 2.53 19.29 -32.19
N TYR A 535 2.98 18.06 -32.03
CA TYR A 535 4.29 17.74 -31.49
C TYR A 535 5.43 18.21 -32.44
N ALA A 536 5.29 17.98 -33.74
CA ALA A 536 6.24 18.45 -34.71
C ALA A 536 6.40 19.98 -34.66
N VAL A 537 5.30 20.73 -34.58
CA VAL A 537 5.32 22.19 -34.41
C VAL A 537 6.05 22.65 -33.16
N ARG A 538 5.93 21.88 -32.06
CA ARG A 538 6.63 22.17 -30.78
C ARG A 538 8.13 21.90 -30.88
N GLN A 539 8.52 20.83 -31.56
CA GLN A 539 9.95 20.49 -31.74
C GLN A 539 10.72 21.51 -32.57
N GLU A 540 10.04 22.23 -33.49
CA GLU A 540 10.65 23.28 -34.29
C GLU A 540 10.85 24.60 -33.53
N LYS A 541 10.20 24.78 -32.37
CA LYS A 541 10.28 25.98 -31.54
C LYS A 541 11.26 25.83 -30.41
N GLU A 542 12.04 26.88 -30.19
CA GLU A 542 12.85 26.98 -28.97
C GLU A 542 12.00 27.43 -27.80
N GLY A 543 12.09 26.68 -26.68
CA GLY A 543 11.47 27.00 -25.40
C GLY A 543 12.24 28.06 -24.61
N TYR A 544 11.63 28.55 -23.55
CA TYR A 544 12.35 29.34 -22.57
C TYR A 544 13.22 28.40 -21.72
N VAL A 545 14.45 28.81 -21.46
CA VAL A 545 15.40 28.04 -20.65
C VAL A 545 15.44 28.63 -19.23
N CYS A 546 14.93 27.91 -18.26
CA CYS A 546 15.06 28.31 -16.85
C CYS A 546 16.50 28.22 -16.37
N GLY A 547 16.87 29.11 -15.47
CA GLY A 547 18.19 29.06 -14.81
C GLY A 547 18.33 27.84 -13.89
N PRO A 548 19.57 27.56 -13.43
CA PRO A 548 19.81 26.50 -12.43
C PRO A 548 19.11 26.83 -11.10
N ASP A 549 18.91 25.82 -10.26
CA ASP A 549 18.26 25.97 -8.97
C ASP A 549 18.91 27.03 -8.09
N THR A 550 18.12 28.03 -7.68
CA THR A 550 18.52 29.10 -6.78
C THR A 550 18.57 28.62 -5.33
N VAL A 551 19.05 29.45 -4.42
CA VAL A 551 18.97 29.19 -2.97
C VAL A 551 17.52 29.03 -2.52
N TRP A 552 16.59 29.87 -3.05
CA TRP A 552 15.16 29.80 -2.71
C TRP A 552 14.50 28.50 -3.20
N GLN A 553 14.93 27.95 -4.35
CA GLN A 553 14.46 26.66 -4.81
C GLN A 553 14.82 25.54 -3.84
N ARG A 554 16.06 25.55 -3.35
CA ARG A 554 16.55 24.57 -2.37
C ARG A 554 15.82 24.69 -1.04
N GLU A 555 15.68 25.91 -0.52
CA GLU A 555 14.90 26.17 0.70
C GLU A 555 13.46 25.71 0.57
N PHE A 556 12.82 25.99 -0.56
CA PHE A 556 11.46 25.54 -0.84
C PHE A 556 11.34 24.01 -0.84
N GLU A 557 12.31 23.30 -1.40
CA GLU A 557 12.35 21.85 -1.46
C GLU A 557 12.65 21.25 -0.09
N GLU A 558 13.59 21.81 0.66
CA GLU A 558 13.91 21.39 2.04
C GLU A 558 12.72 21.56 3.01
N MET A 559 11.84 22.50 2.74
CA MET A 559 10.59 22.68 3.50
C MET A 559 9.54 21.59 3.23
N PHE A 560 9.81 20.61 2.36
CA PHE A 560 8.87 19.51 2.12
C PHE A 560 8.80 18.58 3.34
N PRO A 561 7.58 18.34 3.86
CA PRO A 561 7.41 17.66 5.14
C PRO A 561 7.58 16.14 5.12
N TYR A 562 7.84 15.52 3.99
CA TYR A 562 7.94 14.07 3.83
C TYR A 562 9.25 13.71 3.14
N GLU A 563 9.68 12.46 3.28
CA GLU A 563 10.80 11.92 2.50
C GLU A 563 10.30 11.59 1.10
N GLU A 564 11.01 12.09 0.10
CA GLU A 564 10.74 11.77 -1.29
C GLU A 564 11.11 10.32 -1.59
N THR A 565 10.29 9.67 -2.39
CA THR A 565 10.67 8.37 -2.96
C THR A 565 11.69 8.58 -4.08
N GLU A 566 12.45 7.54 -4.43
CA GLU A 566 13.40 7.59 -5.55
C GLU A 566 12.72 8.01 -6.85
N ASP A 567 11.50 7.52 -7.11
CA ASP A 567 10.70 7.89 -8.28
C ASP A 567 10.26 9.36 -8.25
N GLN A 568 9.91 9.90 -7.08
CA GLN A 568 9.57 11.32 -6.95
C GLN A 568 10.79 12.19 -7.22
N LEU A 569 11.96 11.86 -6.69
CA LEU A 569 13.21 12.58 -6.95
C LEU A 569 13.56 12.54 -8.43
N SER A 570 13.51 11.36 -9.05
CA SER A 570 13.74 11.22 -10.48
C SER A 570 12.76 12.06 -11.32
N ALA A 571 11.47 12.05 -10.97
CA ALA A 571 10.45 12.84 -11.68
C ALA A 571 10.66 14.36 -11.52
N ILE A 572 11.12 14.81 -10.34
CA ILE A 572 11.46 16.22 -10.07
C ILE A 572 12.68 16.63 -10.87
N GLU A 573 13.76 15.85 -10.83
CA GLU A 573 15.00 16.12 -11.57
C GLU A 573 14.77 16.15 -13.07
N ASP A 574 13.98 15.20 -13.57
CA ASP A 574 13.62 15.14 -14.99
C ASP A 574 12.81 16.35 -15.43
N ALA A 575 11.81 16.77 -14.63
CA ALA A 575 11.03 17.96 -14.94
C ALA A 575 11.91 19.24 -14.96
N LYS A 576 12.80 19.39 -13.97
CA LYS A 576 13.75 20.50 -13.92
C LYS A 576 14.70 20.49 -15.11
N ARG A 577 15.23 19.33 -15.49
CA ARG A 577 16.12 19.17 -16.64
C ARG A 577 15.43 19.56 -17.95
N ASP A 578 14.16 19.21 -18.10
CA ASP A 578 13.39 19.63 -19.27
C ASP A 578 13.20 21.16 -19.29
N MET A 579 12.85 21.79 -18.16
CA MET A 579 12.70 23.25 -18.05
C MET A 579 14.03 24.01 -18.25
N GLU A 580 15.16 23.39 -18.00
CA GLU A 580 16.52 23.93 -18.22
C GLU A 580 17.02 23.65 -19.66
N SER A 581 16.22 23.00 -20.50
CA SER A 581 16.56 22.69 -21.88
C SER A 581 15.96 23.73 -22.86
N THR A 582 16.48 23.76 -24.08
CA THR A 582 15.91 24.61 -25.16
C THR A 582 14.62 24.04 -25.75
N ARG A 583 14.20 22.84 -25.33
CA ARG A 583 12.98 22.21 -25.82
C ARG A 583 11.81 22.55 -24.92
N ILE A 584 10.67 22.84 -25.53
CA ILE A 584 9.44 23.06 -24.75
C ILE A 584 9.03 21.75 -24.05
N MET A 585 9.00 21.74 -22.74
CA MET A 585 8.64 20.55 -21.95
C MET A 585 7.20 20.09 -22.25
N ASP A 586 7.00 18.79 -22.43
CA ASP A 586 5.69 18.11 -22.42
C ASP A 586 5.83 16.79 -21.68
N ARG A 587 5.78 16.87 -20.36
CA ARG A 587 6.06 15.72 -19.49
C ARG A 587 4.79 15.20 -18.85
N LEU A 588 4.64 13.87 -18.86
CA LEU A 588 3.58 13.16 -18.17
C LEU A 588 4.11 12.53 -16.89
N ILE A 589 3.53 12.88 -15.75
CA ILE A 589 3.78 12.23 -14.45
C ILE A 589 2.63 11.27 -14.15
N CYS A 590 2.94 9.98 -14.16
CA CYS A 590 2.01 8.90 -13.81
C CYS A 590 2.31 8.40 -12.39
N GLY A 591 1.28 8.22 -11.59
CA GLY A 591 1.41 7.66 -10.25
C GLY A 591 0.03 7.57 -9.59
N ASP A 592 -0.18 6.63 -8.70
CA ASP A 592 -1.44 6.44 -8.00
C ASP A 592 -1.86 7.64 -7.14
N VAL A 593 -3.11 7.63 -6.68
CA VAL A 593 -3.63 8.68 -5.80
C VAL A 593 -2.91 8.63 -4.44
N GLY A 594 -2.32 9.75 -4.04
CA GLY A 594 -1.58 9.85 -2.78
C GLY A 594 -0.05 9.70 -2.91
N TYR A 595 0.48 9.40 -4.09
CA TYR A 595 1.93 9.25 -4.34
C TYR A 595 2.68 10.59 -4.56
N GLY A 596 2.09 11.70 -4.16
CA GLY A 596 2.79 13.00 -4.10
C GLY A 596 3.03 13.69 -5.44
N LYS A 597 2.32 13.34 -6.54
CA LYS A 597 2.42 14.03 -7.85
C LYS A 597 2.31 15.55 -7.75
N THR A 598 1.52 16.05 -6.81
CA THR A 598 1.33 17.48 -6.58
C THR A 598 2.62 18.16 -6.11
N GLU A 599 3.51 17.45 -5.40
CA GLU A 599 4.80 18.01 -4.97
C GLU A 599 5.74 18.22 -6.16
N VAL A 600 5.76 17.29 -7.12
CA VAL A 600 6.51 17.47 -8.37
C VAL A 600 6.04 18.74 -9.10
N ALA A 601 4.71 18.93 -9.18
CA ALA A 601 4.11 20.10 -9.80
C ALA A 601 4.41 21.40 -9.03
N LEU A 602 4.46 21.35 -7.68
CA LEU A 602 4.80 22.49 -6.84
C LEU A 602 6.23 22.97 -7.08
N ARG A 603 7.20 22.05 -7.17
CA ARG A 603 8.61 22.38 -7.40
C ARG A 603 8.84 22.95 -8.80
N ALA A 604 8.19 22.37 -9.81
CA ALA A 604 8.21 22.92 -11.16
C ALA A 604 7.57 24.32 -11.23
N ALA A 605 6.40 24.50 -10.56
CA ALA A 605 5.74 25.79 -10.51
C ALA A 605 6.58 26.86 -9.78
N PHE A 606 7.24 26.49 -8.69
CA PHE A 606 8.08 27.41 -7.95
C PHE A 606 9.31 27.84 -8.77
N LYS A 607 9.93 26.91 -9.51
CA LYS A 607 11.03 27.19 -10.42
C LYS A 607 10.62 28.21 -11.50
N GLU A 608 9.47 28.04 -12.12
CA GLU A 608 8.94 28.95 -13.14
C GLU A 608 8.63 30.35 -12.60
N VAL A 609 8.08 30.41 -11.38
CA VAL A 609 7.77 31.69 -10.72
C VAL A 609 9.03 32.50 -10.43
N GLN A 610 10.15 31.86 -10.09
CA GLN A 610 11.42 32.52 -9.88
C GLN A 610 11.96 33.22 -11.14
N GLU A 611 11.59 32.72 -12.33
CA GLU A 611 11.89 33.33 -13.62
C GLU A 611 10.89 34.48 -13.97
N SER A 612 10.08 34.90 -13.02
CA SER A 612 9.03 35.92 -13.20
C SER A 612 8.00 35.56 -14.26
N ARG A 613 7.73 34.27 -14.43
CA ARG A 613 6.74 33.76 -15.36
C ARG A 613 5.54 33.18 -14.60
N GLN A 614 4.38 33.21 -15.25
CA GLN A 614 3.13 32.79 -14.64
C GLN A 614 2.88 31.32 -14.83
N VAL A 615 2.25 30.69 -13.85
CA VAL A 615 1.87 29.28 -13.83
C VAL A 615 0.35 29.13 -13.82
N ALA A 616 -0.17 28.27 -14.68
CA ALA A 616 -1.58 27.89 -14.67
C ALA A 616 -1.74 26.42 -14.25
N TYR A 617 -2.54 26.16 -13.23
CA TYR A 617 -2.88 24.82 -12.77
C TYR A 617 -4.34 24.49 -13.06
N LEU A 618 -4.60 23.53 -13.93
CA LEU A 618 -5.93 23.07 -14.32
C LEU A 618 -6.34 21.83 -13.55
N ALA A 619 -7.37 21.95 -12.72
CA ALA A 619 -7.97 20.84 -12.01
C ALA A 619 -9.33 20.46 -12.59
N PRO A 620 -9.72 19.18 -12.63
CA PRO A 620 -10.97 18.73 -13.24
C PRO A 620 -12.23 19.13 -12.45
N THR A 621 -12.11 19.32 -11.13
CA THR A 621 -13.23 19.69 -10.26
C THR A 621 -12.92 20.88 -9.39
N THR A 622 -13.97 21.60 -8.96
CA THR A 622 -13.83 22.77 -8.08
C THR A 622 -13.29 22.40 -6.69
N ILE A 623 -13.62 21.22 -6.20
CA ILE A 623 -13.13 20.73 -4.90
C ILE A 623 -11.63 20.46 -4.97
N LEU A 624 -11.17 19.82 -6.03
CA LEU A 624 -9.75 19.55 -6.24
C LEU A 624 -8.97 20.85 -6.43
N ALA A 625 -9.50 21.79 -7.23
CA ALA A 625 -8.90 23.11 -7.39
C ALA A 625 -8.73 23.84 -6.04
N GLN A 626 -9.73 23.77 -5.15
CA GLN A 626 -9.64 24.36 -3.81
C GLN A 626 -8.60 23.64 -2.93
N GLN A 627 -8.51 22.32 -3.01
CA GLN A 627 -7.51 21.55 -2.26
C GLN A 627 -6.09 21.89 -2.70
N ILE A 628 -5.86 21.93 -4.01
CA ILE A 628 -4.56 22.28 -4.59
C ILE A 628 -4.21 23.72 -4.26
N TYR A 629 -5.16 24.65 -4.36
CA TYR A 629 -4.97 26.04 -3.97
C TYR A 629 -4.49 26.15 -2.51
N ASN A 630 -5.14 25.45 -1.59
CA ASN A 630 -4.75 25.47 -0.17
C ASN A 630 -3.34 24.90 0.01
N THR A 631 -2.99 23.83 -0.69
CA THR A 631 -1.65 23.24 -0.66
C THR A 631 -0.59 24.19 -1.19
N PHE A 632 -0.84 24.85 -2.33
CA PHE A 632 0.06 25.84 -2.90
C PHE A 632 0.26 27.04 -1.98
N VAL A 633 -0.83 27.61 -1.46
CA VAL A 633 -0.76 28.74 -0.52
C VAL A 633 0.04 28.36 0.73
N GLN A 634 -0.19 27.18 1.28
CA GLN A 634 0.52 26.72 2.47
C GLN A 634 2.02 26.52 2.20
N ARG A 635 2.37 25.90 1.07
CA ARG A 635 3.76 25.60 0.72
C ARG A 635 4.54 26.86 0.31
N MET A 636 3.89 27.83 -0.32
CA MET A 636 4.52 29.06 -0.79
C MET A 636 4.41 30.23 0.20
N LYS A 637 3.89 29.99 1.42
CA LYS A 637 3.60 31.05 2.42
C LYS A 637 4.83 31.87 2.81
N GLU A 638 6.00 31.26 2.90
CA GLU A 638 7.25 31.88 3.31
C GLU A 638 7.93 32.67 2.15
N PHE A 639 7.36 32.61 0.94
CA PHE A 639 7.93 33.22 -0.26
C PHE A 639 6.99 34.30 -0.81
N PRO A 640 7.51 35.34 -1.50
CA PRO A 640 6.72 36.42 -2.07
C PRO A 640 6.00 35.99 -3.34
N VAL A 641 5.26 34.87 -3.29
CA VAL A 641 4.52 34.30 -4.41
C VAL A 641 3.03 34.47 -4.19
N ARG A 642 2.34 35.07 -5.16
CA ARG A 642 0.91 35.27 -5.12
C ARG A 642 0.14 34.19 -5.86
N VAL A 643 -0.57 33.35 -5.11
CA VAL A 643 -1.43 32.29 -5.61
C VAL A 643 -2.88 32.71 -5.58
N GLU A 644 -3.62 32.56 -6.67
CA GLU A 644 -5.04 32.87 -6.77
C GLU A 644 -5.87 31.68 -7.26
N LEU A 645 -7.13 31.65 -6.86
CA LEU A 645 -8.08 30.60 -7.22
C LEU A 645 -9.16 31.14 -8.16
N LEU A 646 -9.34 30.49 -9.32
CA LEU A 646 -10.36 30.83 -10.29
C LEU A 646 -11.37 29.68 -10.47
N CYS A 647 -12.38 29.65 -9.63
CA CYS A 647 -13.46 28.67 -9.69
C CYS A 647 -14.78 29.27 -9.18
N ARG A 648 -15.88 28.53 -9.28
CA ARG A 648 -17.22 28.99 -8.84
C ARG A 648 -17.38 29.20 -7.33
N PHE A 649 -16.42 28.84 -6.51
CA PHE A 649 -16.44 29.17 -5.07
C PHE A 649 -16.02 30.60 -4.79
N ARG A 650 -15.46 31.32 -5.78
CA ARG A 650 -15.14 32.74 -5.69
C ARG A 650 -16.30 33.58 -6.21
N THR A 651 -16.57 34.71 -5.57
CA THR A 651 -17.59 35.65 -6.05
C THR A 651 -17.22 36.23 -7.42
N PRO A 652 -18.19 36.68 -8.23
CA PRO A 652 -17.90 37.30 -9.52
C PRO A 652 -16.92 38.47 -9.43
N ALA A 653 -17.01 39.31 -8.37
CA ALA A 653 -16.09 40.41 -8.12
C ALA A 653 -14.65 39.93 -7.87
N GLN A 654 -14.48 38.87 -7.08
CA GLN A 654 -13.19 38.26 -6.80
C GLN A 654 -12.59 37.65 -8.08
N GLN A 655 -13.40 36.93 -8.87
CA GLN A 655 -12.94 36.37 -10.15
C GLN A 655 -12.48 37.45 -11.12
N LYS A 656 -13.25 38.54 -11.25
CA LYS A 656 -12.90 39.67 -12.10
C LYS A 656 -11.57 40.30 -11.68
N LYS A 657 -11.40 40.55 -10.37
CA LYS A 657 -10.16 41.09 -9.81
C LYS A 657 -8.96 40.14 -10.09
N ALA A 658 -9.12 38.83 -9.85
CA ALA A 658 -8.07 37.84 -10.11
C ALA A 658 -7.66 37.82 -11.60
N ILE A 659 -8.62 37.94 -12.53
CA ILE A 659 -8.34 38.00 -13.97
C ILE A 659 -7.63 39.28 -14.34
N GLU A 660 -8.04 40.44 -13.79
CA GLU A 660 -7.37 41.71 -14.04
C GLU A 660 -5.93 41.71 -13.49
N ASP A 661 -5.71 41.20 -12.30
CA ASP A 661 -4.40 41.10 -11.66
C ASP A 661 -3.50 40.09 -12.42
N LEU A 662 -4.08 38.98 -12.90
CA LEU A 662 -3.37 37.99 -13.76
C LEU A 662 -2.86 38.65 -15.05
N LYS A 663 -3.71 39.42 -15.71
CA LYS A 663 -3.36 40.16 -16.94
C LYS A 663 -2.26 41.20 -16.72
N LYS A 664 -2.21 41.81 -15.54
CA LYS A 664 -1.15 42.74 -15.13
C LYS A 664 0.16 42.07 -14.75
N GLY A 665 0.15 40.74 -14.53
CA GLY A 665 1.30 39.96 -14.04
C GLY A 665 1.51 40.10 -12.54
N GLN A 666 0.45 40.40 -11.79
CA GLN A 666 0.48 40.50 -10.32
C GLN A 666 0.05 39.18 -9.62
N VAL A 667 -0.29 38.17 -10.39
CA VAL A 667 -0.58 36.81 -9.93
C VAL A 667 0.44 35.90 -10.56
N ASP A 668 1.16 35.16 -9.74
CA ASP A 668 2.22 34.27 -10.20
C ASP A 668 1.66 32.88 -10.53
N VAL A 669 0.76 32.37 -9.67
CA VAL A 669 0.14 31.05 -9.88
C VAL A 669 -1.39 31.18 -9.86
N ILE A 670 -2.04 30.77 -10.94
CA ILE A 670 -3.51 30.69 -11.02
C ILE A 670 -3.96 29.24 -10.99
N ILE A 671 -4.77 28.87 -10.03
CA ILE A 671 -5.32 27.51 -9.89
C ILE A 671 -6.82 27.55 -10.16
N GLY A 672 -7.33 26.64 -10.96
CA GLY A 672 -8.77 26.59 -11.20
C GLY A 672 -9.22 25.46 -12.11
N THR A 673 -10.49 25.53 -12.49
CA THR A 673 -11.11 24.57 -13.39
C THR A 673 -11.10 25.06 -14.83
N HIS A 674 -11.92 24.48 -15.71
CA HIS A 674 -12.12 24.93 -17.09
C HIS A 674 -12.40 26.44 -17.24
N ARG A 675 -12.69 27.15 -16.17
CA ARG A 675 -12.85 28.62 -16.15
C ARG A 675 -11.57 29.35 -16.59
N ILE A 676 -10.40 28.79 -16.29
CA ILE A 676 -9.10 29.34 -16.75
C ILE A 676 -9.00 29.37 -18.29
N LEU A 677 -9.69 28.44 -18.96
CA LEU A 677 -9.69 28.33 -20.43
C LEU A 677 -10.70 29.27 -21.11
N SER A 678 -11.31 30.20 -20.39
CA SER A 678 -12.28 31.14 -20.93
C SER A 678 -11.58 32.29 -21.67
N LYS A 679 -12.22 32.87 -22.70
CA LYS A 679 -11.62 33.88 -23.57
C LYS A 679 -11.25 35.19 -22.85
N ASP A 680 -11.86 35.49 -21.73
CA ASP A 680 -11.60 36.66 -20.89
C ASP A 680 -10.37 36.52 -19.97
N VAL A 681 -9.82 35.32 -19.85
CA VAL A 681 -8.60 35.04 -19.08
C VAL A 681 -7.39 35.20 -20.01
N GLN A 682 -6.57 36.19 -19.72
CA GLN A 682 -5.36 36.49 -20.45
C GLN A 682 -4.16 36.53 -19.51
N PHE A 683 -3.11 35.84 -19.90
CA PHE A 683 -1.84 35.81 -19.16
C PHE A 683 -0.91 36.89 -19.73
N LYS A 684 -0.12 37.50 -18.88
CA LYS A 684 0.95 38.41 -19.31
C LYS A 684 2.15 37.65 -19.85
N ASN A 685 2.56 36.62 -19.15
CA ASN A 685 3.72 35.80 -19.48
C ASN A 685 3.56 34.36 -18.90
N LEU A 686 2.71 33.54 -19.54
CA LEU A 686 2.51 32.16 -19.12
C LEU A 686 3.73 31.33 -19.48
N GLY A 687 4.34 30.67 -18.51
CA GLY A 687 5.50 29.81 -18.68
C GLY A 687 5.20 28.34 -18.50
N LEU A 688 4.42 27.97 -17.50
CA LEU A 688 4.10 26.58 -17.20
C LEU A 688 2.59 26.35 -17.12
N LEU A 689 2.13 25.33 -17.81
CA LEU A 689 0.76 24.82 -17.74
C LEU A 689 0.76 23.44 -17.08
N ILE A 690 0.19 23.32 -15.90
CA ILE A 690 -0.02 22.06 -15.19
C ILE A 690 -1.45 21.58 -15.44
N VAL A 691 -1.62 20.36 -15.92
CA VAL A 691 -2.92 19.75 -16.21
C VAL A 691 -3.10 18.50 -15.36
N ASP A 692 -4.03 18.53 -14.45
CA ASP A 692 -4.33 17.39 -13.57
C ASP A 692 -5.51 16.59 -14.13
N GLU A 693 -5.32 15.26 -14.25
CA GLU A 693 -6.34 14.33 -14.76
C GLU A 693 -6.94 14.78 -16.11
N GLU A 694 -6.10 15.02 -17.11
CA GLU A 694 -6.49 15.54 -18.44
C GLU A 694 -7.65 14.76 -19.08
N GLN A 695 -7.76 13.46 -18.79
CA GLN A 695 -8.84 12.61 -19.31
C GLN A 695 -10.24 13.04 -18.85
N ARG A 696 -10.35 13.77 -17.74
CA ARG A 696 -11.63 14.26 -17.19
C ARG A 696 -12.16 15.52 -17.86
N PHE A 697 -11.36 16.15 -18.71
CA PHE A 697 -11.79 17.34 -19.46
C PHE A 697 -12.56 16.94 -20.72
N GLY A 698 -13.64 17.68 -21.02
CA GLY A 698 -14.45 17.50 -22.22
C GLY A 698 -13.69 17.90 -23.51
N VAL A 699 -14.18 17.45 -24.66
CA VAL A 699 -13.52 17.64 -25.98
C VAL A 699 -13.21 19.11 -26.28
N THR A 700 -14.15 20.01 -26.04
CA THR A 700 -13.98 21.47 -26.25
C THR A 700 -12.89 22.10 -25.37
N HIS A 701 -12.73 21.58 -24.14
CA HIS A 701 -11.69 22.05 -23.23
C HIS A 701 -10.32 21.52 -23.67
N LYS A 702 -10.24 20.28 -24.13
CA LYS A 702 -9.00 19.67 -24.65
C LYS A 702 -8.47 20.42 -25.89
N GLU A 703 -9.36 20.90 -26.77
CA GLU A 703 -8.99 21.74 -27.88
C GLU A 703 -8.33 23.07 -27.44
N LYS A 704 -8.90 23.72 -26.41
CA LYS A 704 -8.34 24.94 -25.83
C LYS A 704 -7.01 24.69 -25.10
N ILE A 705 -6.90 23.57 -24.39
CA ILE A 705 -5.63 23.15 -23.77
C ILE A 705 -4.56 22.97 -24.86
N LYS A 706 -4.88 22.32 -25.98
CA LYS A 706 -3.98 22.18 -27.12
C LYS A 706 -3.45 23.52 -27.64
N GLN A 707 -4.30 24.55 -27.69
CA GLN A 707 -3.90 25.89 -28.14
C GLN A 707 -2.92 26.55 -27.17
N LEU A 708 -3.12 26.39 -25.85
CA LEU A 708 -2.22 26.91 -24.82
C LEU A 708 -0.88 26.16 -24.80
N LYS A 709 -0.89 24.87 -25.13
CA LYS A 709 0.30 24.00 -25.12
C LYS A 709 1.35 24.39 -26.17
N LYS A 710 1.06 25.23 -27.15
CA LYS A 710 1.95 25.47 -28.30
C LYS A 710 3.27 26.15 -27.95
N ASP A 711 3.27 27.04 -26.95
CA ASP A 711 4.37 27.93 -26.66
C ASP A 711 4.78 27.93 -25.16
N VAL A 712 4.30 27.00 -24.38
CA VAL A 712 4.54 26.91 -22.92
C VAL A 712 4.91 25.51 -22.49
N ASP A 713 5.67 25.41 -21.43
CA ASP A 713 5.97 24.14 -20.78
C ASP A 713 4.72 23.49 -20.22
N VAL A 714 4.60 22.19 -20.38
CA VAL A 714 3.42 21.45 -19.96
C VAL A 714 3.82 20.28 -19.05
N LEU A 715 3.19 20.23 -17.89
CA LEU A 715 3.29 19.12 -16.96
C LEU A 715 1.91 18.51 -16.78
N THR A 716 1.72 17.28 -17.23
CA THR A 716 0.45 16.57 -17.10
C THR A 716 0.56 15.55 -15.96
N LEU A 717 -0.40 15.57 -15.02
CA LEU A 717 -0.47 14.65 -13.88
C LEU A 717 -1.64 13.69 -14.07
N THR A 718 -1.43 12.40 -13.85
CA THR A 718 -2.53 11.42 -13.91
C THR A 718 -2.29 10.23 -12.97
N ALA A 719 -3.39 9.69 -12.43
CA ALA A 719 -3.37 8.43 -11.70
C ALA A 719 -3.69 7.24 -12.61
N THR A 720 -4.35 7.48 -13.74
CA THR A 720 -4.78 6.44 -14.67
C THR A 720 -4.45 6.88 -16.10
N PRO A 721 -3.24 6.57 -16.61
CA PRO A 721 -2.90 6.89 -17.99
C PRO A 721 -3.83 6.11 -18.91
N ILE A 722 -4.73 6.82 -19.57
CA ILE A 722 -5.48 6.23 -20.70
C ILE A 722 -4.56 6.12 -21.92
N PRO A 723 -4.81 5.15 -22.82
CA PRO A 723 -3.96 4.94 -24.00
C PRO A 723 -3.68 6.20 -24.82
N ARG A 724 -4.62 7.15 -24.84
CA ARG A 724 -4.44 8.45 -25.51
C ARG A 724 -3.37 9.31 -24.85
N THR A 725 -3.40 9.43 -23.51
CA THR A 725 -2.44 10.27 -22.75
C THR A 725 -1.06 9.62 -22.76
N LEU A 726 -1.01 8.30 -22.65
CA LEU A 726 0.23 7.53 -22.75
C LEU A 726 0.84 7.60 -24.16
N HIS A 727 0.02 7.50 -25.21
CA HIS A 727 0.48 7.62 -26.61
C HIS A 727 1.07 9.00 -26.91
N MET A 728 0.54 10.05 -26.24
CA MET A 728 1.07 11.41 -26.39
C MET A 728 2.46 11.60 -25.78
N SER A 729 2.80 10.85 -24.74
CA SER A 729 4.09 10.95 -24.07
C SER A 729 5.15 9.96 -24.59
N LEU A 730 4.75 8.99 -25.42
CA LEU A 730 5.65 7.99 -26.01
C LEU A 730 6.06 8.32 -27.47
N ILE A 731 5.47 9.35 -28.07
CA ILE A 731 5.83 9.90 -29.40
C ILE A 731 6.72 11.13 -29.20
#